data_9dd5340153d4173679fb2c0c283a54c5
#
_entry.id   9dd5340153d4173679fb2c0c283a54c5
#
_cell.length_a   1.000
_cell.length_b   1.000
_cell.length_c   1.000
_cell.angle_alpha   90.00
_cell.angle_beta   90.00
_cell.angle_gamma   90.00
#
_symmetry.space_group_name_H-M   'P 1'
#
loop_
_entity.id
_entity.type
_entity.pdbx_description
1 polymer ?
#
loop_
_entity_poly.entity_id
_entity_poly.type
_entity_poly.pdbx_seq_one_letter_code
_entity_poly.pdbx_strand_id
1 'polypeptide(L)'
;MRGKRCLLTVAAAVLLMPSVTKAEVSPRLFDVYNAARGLSDNSAQTIRCTRTGRLVITTMGQINFFDGNKFSYIDPTNENTYTLSDYYGNYHLYFDKYHHLWLKNTHSVTCVDLSTEVFVKSVSDVFAEFGVKEKVKDMFVDNGGVVWLLTASGLHSVETKASFKVRDSNLQDMEVYEDKYLLLCYGNGETDVVEQSTGKVLYVGKPYGPSDYAKYDKSSVLCIDGSSCYQIRNGTKEAILLRFDILKSEWTTLLKTPYHLNNVTVQDSTLYMPCEYGYWTYDLKTGKAVQYDKVRLLRGREVSTDMNALAFDKQGGMWVGTETLGLMYSRPFNVPFVTYTWEDKKAWDYAEMMEKLPQQQQFRDKYVNCVYCDSRGWTWVGTYTGLHLYKRATDNLPQVFTKADGLLNNVVHSVVEDKRHGIWVGTSYGISLLQFNKDGEFHKIISYDAYDNVPEESFVNGCAMCLSDGMVVMQARDHVVTFYPERMRTLTNAVNFKIYPKLVGLMVNGNVIRTGEKLDGEVILEKALTRTKEINVNYNQNSLSLTFSGLNYFRPRQTYYRVRVKELDPAWKIYSYFNSGGMVDRNGQLHLPLAGLKPGTYTIELQVSMSPDNWDTEPYEWIINVHEPWWRTTGMFLLLMGILAVLVLVNIYYYLRNAKMAALKNSEEQGFIKRIKIFANACQNADGELLEPTAEEISGTLGDGGSQLPAEFVDTMLSIMDIVNEKKASQLSIHLLSEKAGMALPNFYSLMTANIYKNPRSLFKRMMLNRAQKLLATTSKDIADIASECGFGSPNYFIASFYRYTKKLPEEFRQENRSF
;
A
#
# COMPACT_ATOMS: atom_id res chain seq x y z
N MET A 1 8.82 5.12 -82.35
CA MET A 1 8.16 5.80 -81.25
C MET A 1 8.06 4.88 -80.03
N ARG A 2 9.04 4.03 -79.74
CA ARG A 2 9.02 3.16 -78.53
C ARG A 2 10.15 3.47 -77.51
N GLY A 3 11.03 4.43 -77.81
CA GLY A 3 12.14 4.74 -76.91
C GLY A 3 11.94 5.92 -75.92
N LYS A 4 10.87 6.70 -76.02
CA LYS A 4 10.67 7.85 -75.15
C LYS A 4 9.74 7.60 -73.90
N ARG A 5 9.03 6.45 -73.85
CA ARG A 5 8.19 6.11 -72.72
C ARG A 5 8.94 5.44 -71.57
N CYS A 6 10.07 4.79 -71.80
CA CYS A 6 10.86 4.18 -70.70
C CYS A 6 11.72 5.19 -69.92
N LEU A 7 12.09 6.33 -70.46
CA LEU A 7 12.90 7.34 -69.79
C LEU A 7 12.02 8.20 -68.78
N LEU A 8 10.75 8.36 -69.07
CA LEU A 8 9.85 9.13 -68.20
C LEU A 8 9.41 8.31 -66.98
N THR A 9 9.33 6.98 -67.11
CA THR A 9 9.02 6.10 -65.94
C THR A 9 10.20 5.94 -64.99
N VAL A 10 11.42 5.96 -65.47
CA VAL A 10 12.62 5.94 -64.61
C VAL A 10 12.85 7.27 -63.89
N ALA A 11 12.55 8.40 -64.54
CA ALA A 11 12.62 9.71 -63.89
C ALA A 11 11.56 9.94 -62.82
N ALA A 12 10.36 9.36 -62.97
CA ALA A 12 9.31 9.42 -61.94
C ALA A 12 9.59 8.51 -60.71
N ALA A 13 10.29 7.40 -60.93
CA ALA A 13 10.69 6.51 -59.82
C ALA A 13 11.86 7.08 -58.97
N VAL A 14 12.69 7.93 -59.59
CA VAL A 14 13.80 8.60 -58.85
C VAL A 14 13.32 9.79 -58.01
N LEU A 15 12.13 10.39 -58.33
CA LEU A 15 11.57 11.51 -57.60
C LEU A 15 10.76 11.11 -56.34
N LEU A 16 10.63 9.82 -56.06
CA LEU A 16 9.91 9.31 -54.88
C LEU A 16 10.82 8.69 -53.81
N MET A 17 12.16 8.84 -53.90
CA MET A 17 13.01 8.47 -52.77
C MET A 17 12.82 9.48 -51.65
N PRO A 18 12.50 9.01 -50.42
CA PRO A 18 12.38 9.88 -49.26
C PRO A 18 13.66 10.71 -49.11
N SER A 19 13.50 12.01 -48.84
CA SER A 19 14.66 12.86 -48.54
C SER A 19 15.23 12.46 -47.20
N VAL A 20 16.29 11.63 -47.24
CA VAL A 20 17.06 11.26 -46.03
C VAL A 20 17.89 12.48 -45.65
N THR A 21 17.60 13.10 -44.54
CA THR A 21 18.42 14.18 -43.98
C THR A 21 19.62 13.58 -43.24
N LYS A 22 20.73 14.32 -43.26
CA LYS A 22 21.94 13.98 -42.46
C LYS A 22 21.56 13.85 -40.98
N ALA A 23 22.26 12.99 -40.26
CA ALA A 23 22.10 12.80 -38.82
C ALA A 23 22.16 14.13 -38.05
N GLU A 24 21.22 14.34 -37.16
CA GLU A 24 21.03 15.58 -36.40
C GLU A 24 20.95 15.29 -34.89
N VAL A 25 21.19 16.31 -34.07
CA VAL A 25 20.93 16.21 -32.64
C VAL A 25 19.41 16.34 -32.40
N SER A 26 18.86 15.43 -31.63
CA SER A 26 17.44 15.49 -31.28
C SER A 26 17.08 16.83 -30.62
N PRO A 27 15.98 17.47 -31.07
CA PRO A 27 15.48 18.67 -30.41
C PRO A 27 14.85 18.39 -29.02
N ARG A 28 14.63 17.11 -28.68
CA ARG A 28 14.06 16.70 -27.40
C ARG A 28 15.11 16.67 -26.32
N LEU A 29 14.73 17.03 -25.10
CA LEU A 29 15.54 16.90 -23.87
C LEU A 29 15.13 15.65 -23.12
N PHE A 30 16.11 14.91 -22.63
CA PHE A 30 15.90 13.66 -21.94
C PHE A 30 16.38 13.69 -20.49
N ASP A 31 15.55 13.24 -19.56
CA ASP A 31 15.93 12.85 -18.20
C ASP A 31 16.27 11.36 -18.16
N VAL A 32 17.23 10.97 -17.32
CA VAL A 32 17.73 9.58 -17.25
C VAL A 32 17.29 8.92 -15.96
N TYR A 33 16.66 7.76 -16.08
CA TYR A 33 16.27 6.86 -15.00
C TYR A 33 17.09 5.58 -15.11
N ASN A 34 18.03 5.39 -14.21
CA ASN A 34 18.98 4.28 -14.23
C ASN A 34 18.96 3.50 -12.90
N ALA A 35 19.88 2.56 -12.72
CA ALA A 35 19.98 1.77 -11.50
C ALA A 35 20.17 2.62 -10.23
N ALA A 36 20.85 3.78 -10.32
CA ALA A 36 20.98 4.71 -9.19
C ALA A 36 19.65 5.35 -8.78
N ARG A 37 18.64 5.33 -9.65
CA ARG A 37 17.27 5.77 -9.38
C ARG A 37 16.29 4.61 -9.15
N GLY A 38 16.80 3.37 -8.99
CA GLY A 38 16.02 2.20 -8.61
C GLY A 38 15.56 1.31 -9.76
N LEU A 39 15.94 1.60 -11.02
CA LEU A 39 15.78 0.65 -12.11
C LEU A 39 16.66 -0.58 -11.83
N SER A 40 16.16 -1.78 -12.09
CA SER A 40 16.86 -3.01 -11.74
C SER A 40 18.19 -3.19 -12.47
N ASP A 41 18.28 -2.71 -13.70
CA ASP A 41 19.51 -2.75 -14.54
C ASP A 41 19.49 -1.62 -15.57
N ASN A 42 20.66 -1.19 -16.04
CA ASN A 42 20.80 -0.10 -17.02
C ASN A 42 20.53 -0.53 -18.48
N SER A 43 20.40 -1.81 -18.76
CA SER A 43 20.03 -2.32 -20.08
C SER A 43 18.52 -2.50 -20.18
N ALA A 44 17.80 -1.46 -20.58
CA ALA A 44 16.36 -1.48 -20.76
C ALA A 44 16.00 -2.00 -22.16
N GLN A 45 15.34 -3.17 -22.23
CA GLN A 45 15.09 -3.92 -23.44
C GLN A 45 13.75 -3.63 -24.12
N THR A 46 12.68 -3.55 -23.32
CA THR A 46 11.33 -3.21 -23.81
C THR A 46 10.63 -2.24 -22.87
N ILE A 47 9.68 -1.47 -23.43
CA ILE A 47 8.87 -0.53 -22.68
C ILE A 47 7.43 -0.61 -23.18
N ARG A 48 6.48 -0.70 -22.26
CA ARG A 48 5.06 -0.59 -22.57
C ARG A 48 4.32 0.22 -21.51
N CYS A 49 3.37 1.02 -21.94
CA CYS A 49 2.46 1.73 -21.04
C CYS A 49 1.21 0.88 -20.80
N THR A 50 0.88 0.61 -19.55
CA THR A 50 -0.33 -0.15 -19.18
C THR A 50 -1.60 0.66 -19.47
N ARG A 51 -2.75 -0.01 -19.50
CA ARG A 51 -4.06 0.67 -19.57
C ARG A 51 -4.30 1.63 -18.42
N THR A 52 -3.65 1.43 -17.28
CA THR A 52 -3.74 2.30 -16.10
C THR A 52 -2.79 3.49 -16.16
N GLY A 53 -1.86 3.53 -17.12
CA GLY A 53 -0.85 4.59 -17.27
C GLY A 53 0.49 4.30 -16.58
N ARG A 54 0.64 3.18 -15.84
CA ARG A 54 1.95 2.74 -15.35
C ARG A 54 2.81 2.24 -16.50
N LEU A 55 4.12 2.40 -16.35
CA LEU A 55 5.06 1.83 -17.29
C LEU A 55 5.54 0.46 -16.82
N VAL A 56 5.70 -0.44 -17.78
CA VAL A 56 6.37 -1.72 -17.59
C VAL A 56 7.62 -1.72 -18.45
N ILE A 57 8.74 -2.01 -17.85
CA ILE A 57 10.06 -1.99 -18.48
C ILE A 57 10.73 -3.34 -18.22
N THR A 58 11.22 -4.00 -19.26
CA THR A 58 12.07 -5.16 -19.07
C THR A 58 13.54 -4.75 -19.13
N THR A 59 14.33 -5.30 -18.25
CA THR A 59 15.78 -5.21 -18.26
C THR A 59 16.37 -6.62 -18.45
N MET A 60 17.66 -6.80 -18.30
CA MET A 60 18.26 -8.12 -18.36
C MET A 60 17.72 -9.01 -17.23
N GLY A 61 16.71 -9.82 -17.57
CA GLY A 61 16.13 -10.82 -16.66
C GLY A 61 15.04 -10.34 -15.70
N GLN A 62 14.71 -9.05 -15.66
CA GLN A 62 13.75 -8.50 -14.68
C GLN A 62 12.63 -7.68 -15.33
N ILE A 63 11.45 -7.72 -14.72
CA ILE A 63 10.33 -6.86 -15.11
C ILE A 63 10.18 -5.75 -14.06
N ASN A 64 10.26 -4.52 -14.51
CA ASN A 64 10.12 -3.33 -13.68
C ASN A 64 8.76 -2.68 -13.93
N PHE A 65 8.06 -2.32 -12.84
CA PHE A 65 6.86 -1.48 -12.85
C PHE A 65 7.22 -0.11 -12.32
N PHE A 66 6.96 0.93 -13.09
CA PHE A 66 7.25 2.31 -12.70
C PHE A 66 5.96 3.06 -12.38
N ASP A 67 5.88 3.66 -11.19
CA ASP A 67 4.70 4.35 -10.66
C ASP A 67 4.79 5.89 -10.73
N GLY A 68 5.81 6.40 -11.42
CA GLY A 68 6.12 7.83 -11.50
C GLY A 68 7.24 8.27 -10.55
N ASN A 69 7.58 7.45 -9.55
CA ASN A 69 8.64 7.73 -8.59
C ASN A 69 9.59 6.54 -8.40
N LYS A 70 9.02 5.36 -8.11
CA LYS A 70 9.78 4.17 -7.78
C LYS A 70 9.59 3.10 -8.83
N PHE A 71 10.66 2.33 -9.02
CA PHE A 71 10.59 1.06 -9.69
C PHE A 71 10.35 -0.04 -8.66
N SER A 72 9.35 -0.87 -8.89
CA SER A 72 9.21 -2.18 -8.26
C SER A 72 9.51 -3.24 -9.31
N TYR A 73 10.32 -4.23 -9.00
CA TYR A 73 10.67 -5.26 -9.96
C TYR A 73 10.43 -6.65 -9.40
N ILE A 74 10.22 -7.59 -10.31
CA ILE A 74 10.00 -9.00 -10.05
C ILE A 74 10.97 -9.82 -10.91
N ASP A 75 11.50 -10.88 -10.32
CA ASP A 75 12.44 -11.81 -10.95
C ASP A 75 11.71 -13.09 -11.36
N PRO A 76 11.81 -13.54 -12.64
CA PRO A 76 11.32 -14.83 -13.03
C PRO A 76 12.21 -15.94 -12.44
N THR A 77 11.60 -17.05 -12.10
CA THR A 77 12.31 -18.28 -11.75
C THR A 77 12.27 -19.27 -12.91
N ASN A 78 13.08 -20.30 -12.88
CA ASN A 78 13.03 -21.36 -13.90
C ASN A 78 11.66 -22.06 -13.95
N GLU A 79 10.95 -22.12 -12.82
CA GLU A 79 9.62 -22.73 -12.72
C GLU A 79 8.54 -21.90 -13.44
N ASN A 80 8.74 -20.58 -13.51
CA ASN A 80 7.80 -19.67 -14.16
C ASN A 80 8.04 -19.54 -15.67
N THR A 81 9.06 -20.22 -16.22
CA THR A 81 9.51 -20.04 -17.59
C THR A 81 9.08 -21.21 -18.45
N TYR A 82 8.42 -20.91 -19.58
CA TYR A 82 8.06 -21.89 -20.60
C TYR A 82 8.98 -21.75 -21.80
N THR A 83 9.59 -22.86 -22.25
CA THR A 83 10.51 -22.89 -23.40
C THR A 83 9.75 -22.97 -24.71
N LEU A 84 9.96 -21.99 -25.58
CA LEU A 84 9.45 -21.96 -26.94
C LEU A 84 10.42 -22.71 -27.88
N SER A 85 9.93 -23.53 -28.81
CA SER A 85 10.78 -24.33 -29.68
C SER A 85 11.16 -23.64 -30.98
N ASP A 86 10.32 -22.74 -31.46
CA ASP A 86 10.44 -22.19 -32.83
C ASP A 86 10.75 -20.68 -32.84
N TYR A 87 10.83 -20.01 -31.66
CA TYR A 87 11.10 -18.59 -31.59
C TYR A 87 12.59 -18.30 -31.36
N TYR A 88 13.15 -17.43 -32.18
CA TYR A 88 14.56 -16.93 -32.14
C TYR A 88 14.63 -15.41 -32.40
N GLY A 89 13.68 -14.65 -31.87
CA GLY A 89 13.55 -13.23 -32.13
C GLY A 89 13.94 -12.31 -30.96
N ASN A 90 13.55 -11.06 -31.04
CA ASN A 90 13.77 -10.03 -30.06
C ASN A 90 12.81 -10.19 -28.86
N TYR A 91 13.06 -9.43 -27.80
CA TYR A 91 12.16 -9.34 -26.66
C TYR A 91 10.83 -8.70 -27.05
N HIS A 92 9.73 -9.34 -26.69
CA HIS A 92 8.38 -8.79 -26.82
C HIS A 92 7.69 -8.74 -25.49
N LEU A 93 7.01 -7.62 -25.23
CA LEU A 93 6.18 -7.42 -24.06
C LEU A 93 4.73 -7.20 -24.51
N TYR A 94 3.83 -8.09 -24.09
CA TYR A 94 2.44 -8.04 -24.49
C TYR A 94 1.51 -7.90 -23.28
N PHE A 95 0.42 -7.19 -23.46
CA PHE A 95 -0.72 -7.20 -22.54
C PHE A 95 -1.90 -7.87 -23.21
N ASP A 96 -2.41 -8.92 -22.61
CA ASP A 96 -3.62 -9.52 -23.10
C ASP A 96 -4.89 -8.92 -22.46
N LYS A 97 -6.06 -9.30 -22.96
CA LYS A 97 -7.34 -8.86 -22.41
C LYS A 97 -7.78 -9.67 -21.18
N TYR A 98 -7.11 -10.75 -20.85
CA TYR A 98 -7.33 -11.63 -19.71
C TYR A 98 -6.55 -11.20 -18.45
N HIS A 99 -5.92 -10.03 -18.52
CA HIS A 99 -5.12 -9.44 -17.44
C HIS A 99 -3.75 -10.09 -17.22
N HIS A 100 -3.16 -10.66 -18.26
CA HIS A 100 -1.78 -11.12 -18.20
C HIS A 100 -0.82 -10.13 -18.88
N LEU A 101 0.40 -10.14 -18.38
CA LEU A 101 1.56 -9.54 -18.99
C LEU A 101 2.48 -10.68 -19.42
N TRP A 102 2.76 -10.76 -20.72
CA TRP A 102 3.61 -11.75 -21.30
C TRP A 102 4.95 -11.16 -21.68
N LEU A 103 6.03 -11.74 -21.18
CA LEU A 103 7.39 -11.46 -21.63
C LEU A 103 7.86 -12.65 -22.45
N LYS A 104 8.05 -12.41 -23.74
CA LYS A 104 8.61 -13.35 -24.70
C LYS A 104 10.04 -12.92 -24.97
N ASN A 105 11.00 -13.75 -24.67
CA ASN A 105 12.42 -13.53 -24.94
C ASN A 105 12.91 -14.49 -26.06
N THR A 106 14.22 -14.59 -26.25
CA THR A 106 14.82 -15.34 -27.37
C THR A 106 14.39 -16.82 -27.46
N HIS A 107 14.05 -17.48 -26.36
CA HIS A 107 13.71 -18.90 -26.35
C HIS A 107 12.58 -19.26 -25.38
N SER A 108 12.05 -18.29 -24.69
CA SER A 108 11.10 -18.57 -23.63
C SER A 108 10.03 -17.49 -23.49
N VAL A 109 8.98 -17.85 -22.78
CA VAL A 109 7.93 -16.92 -22.38
C VAL A 109 7.66 -17.07 -20.88
N THR A 110 7.44 -15.94 -20.23
CA THR A 110 6.95 -15.86 -18.86
C THR A 110 5.66 -15.08 -18.82
N CYS A 111 4.83 -15.34 -17.83
CA CYS A 111 3.53 -14.73 -17.66
C CYS A 111 3.40 -14.14 -16.26
N VAL A 112 2.96 -12.89 -16.18
CA VAL A 112 2.61 -12.22 -14.93
C VAL A 112 1.12 -11.98 -14.89
N ASP A 113 0.46 -12.38 -13.83
CA ASP A 113 -0.92 -11.99 -13.55
C ASP A 113 -0.94 -10.52 -13.07
N LEU A 114 -1.54 -9.65 -13.87
CA LEU A 114 -1.66 -8.22 -13.55
C LEU A 114 -2.70 -7.92 -12.44
N SER A 115 -3.44 -8.92 -12.00
CA SER A 115 -4.34 -8.75 -10.84
C SER A 115 -3.58 -8.76 -9.53
N THR A 116 -2.48 -9.51 -9.47
CA THR A 116 -1.61 -9.68 -8.32
C THR A 116 -0.22 -9.08 -8.51
N GLU A 117 0.19 -8.84 -9.76
CA GLU A 117 1.56 -8.46 -10.17
C GLU A 117 2.61 -9.52 -9.75
N VAL A 118 2.23 -10.79 -9.83
CA VAL A 118 3.09 -11.94 -9.52
C VAL A 118 3.17 -12.85 -10.73
N PHE A 119 4.32 -13.53 -10.92
CA PHE A 119 4.44 -14.56 -11.95
C PHE A 119 3.47 -15.70 -11.70
N VAL A 120 2.81 -16.16 -12.78
CA VAL A 120 2.02 -17.40 -12.73
C VAL A 120 2.95 -18.57 -12.39
N LYS A 121 2.45 -19.54 -11.64
CA LYS A 121 3.26 -20.71 -11.24
C LYS A 121 3.68 -21.56 -12.43
N SER A 122 2.81 -21.69 -13.43
CA SER A 122 3.03 -22.50 -14.62
C SER A 122 2.37 -21.85 -15.83
N VAL A 123 3.17 -21.50 -16.82
CA VAL A 123 2.67 -20.98 -18.10
C VAL A 123 1.89 -22.07 -18.87
N SER A 124 2.29 -23.34 -18.71
CA SER A 124 1.58 -24.46 -19.33
C SER A 124 0.14 -24.57 -18.83
N ASP A 125 -0.12 -24.26 -17.56
CA ASP A 125 -1.46 -24.32 -17.00
C ASP A 125 -2.32 -23.21 -17.59
N VAL A 126 -1.78 -22.01 -17.77
CA VAL A 126 -2.47 -20.90 -18.44
C VAL A 126 -2.82 -21.29 -19.89
N PHE A 127 -1.91 -21.93 -20.63
CA PHE A 127 -2.22 -22.43 -21.98
C PHE A 127 -3.31 -23.50 -21.97
N ALA A 128 -3.31 -24.37 -20.96
CA ALA A 128 -4.36 -25.39 -20.79
C ALA A 128 -5.73 -24.75 -20.45
N GLU A 129 -5.77 -23.72 -19.63
CA GLU A 129 -6.97 -22.92 -19.34
C GLU A 129 -7.51 -22.24 -20.61
N PHE A 130 -6.64 -21.80 -21.49
CA PHE A 130 -7.00 -21.30 -22.81
C PHE A 130 -7.52 -22.37 -23.75
N GLY A 131 -7.46 -23.65 -23.35
CA GLY A 131 -7.97 -24.81 -24.11
C GLY A 131 -6.94 -25.46 -25.03
N VAL A 132 -5.67 -25.04 -24.97
CA VAL A 132 -4.58 -25.63 -25.78
C VAL A 132 -3.75 -26.57 -24.89
N LYS A 133 -3.82 -27.87 -25.17
CA LYS A 133 -3.08 -28.92 -24.45
C LYS A 133 -1.84 -29.43 -25.19
N GLU A 134 -1.74 -29.09 -26.48
CA GLU A 134 -0.55 -29.38 -27.27
C GLU A 134 0.64 -28.54 -26.83
N LYS A 135 1.85 -29.02 -27.14
CA LYS A 135 3.06 -28.24 -26.92
C LYS A 135 3.02 -26.97 -27.77
N VAL A 136 3.05 -25.81 -27.10
CA VAL A 136 3.12 -24.49 -27.74
C VAL A 136 4.53 -24.28 -28.25
N LYS A 137 4.66 -23.99 -29.54
CA LYS A 137 5.93 -23.70 -30.21
C LYS A 137 6.28 -22.23 -30.17
N ASP A 138 5.27 -21.38 -30.32
CA ASP A 138 5.37 -19.94 -30.23
C ASP A 138 4.04 -19.31 -29.80
N MET A 139 4.06 -18.05 -29.33
CA MET A 139 2.89 -17.29 -28.96
C MET A 139 2.93 -15.85 -29.46
N PHE A 140 1.76 -15.29 -29.70
CA PHE A 140 1.57 -13.89 -30.09
C PHE A 140 0.39 -13.30 -29.34
N VAL A 141 0.36 -11.98 -29.25
CA VAL A 141 -0.82 -11.24 -28.76
C VAL A 141 -1.06 -10.12 -29.75
N ASP A 142 -2.25 -10.11 -30.33
CA ASP A 142 -2.63 -9.09 -31.30
C ASP A 142 -2.92 -7.73 -30.64
N ASN A 143 -3.18 -6.71 -31.47
CA ASN A 143 -3.50 -5.35 -31.01
C ASN A 143 -4.81 -5.25 -30.21
N GLY A 144 -5.73 -6.21 -30.37
CA GLY A 144 -6.93 -6.38 -29.54
C GLY A 144 -6.67 -7.03 -28.18
N GLY A 145 -5.47 -7.56 -27.96
CA GLY A 145 -5.08 -8.27 -26.74
C GLY A 145 -5.53 -9.74 -26.73
N VAL A 146 -5.88 -10.32 -27.88
CA VAL A 146 -6.19 -11.75 -28.01
C VAL A 146 -4.88 -12.53 -28.10
N VAL A 147 -4.79 -13.60 -27.30
CA VAL A 147 -3.65 -14.52 -27.32
C VAL A 147 -3.82 -15.52 -28.47
N TRP A 148 -2.73 -15.73 -29.21
CA TRP A 148 -2.61 -16.66 -30.31
C TRP A 148 -1.48 -17.63 -30.00
N LEU A 149 -1.76 -18.94 -30.09
CA LEU A 149 -0.83 -20.02 -29.75
C LEU A 149 -0.49 -20.84 -30.96
N LEU A 150 0.78 -20.89 -31.33
CA LEU A 150 1.27 -21.74 -32.43
C LEU A 150 1.64 -23.11 -31.87
N THR A 151 1.02 -24.18 -32.45
CA THR A 151 1.28 -25.55 -32.10
C THR A 151 1.69 -26.37 -33.35
N ALA A 152 1.81 -27.68 -33.23
CA ALA A 152 2.02 -28.55 -34.37
C ALA A 152 0.79 -28.61 -35.30
N SER A 153 -0.41 -28.40 -34.77
CA SER A 153 -1.67 -28.43 -35.54
C SER A 153 -1.99 -27.10 -36.24
N GLY A 154 -1.34 -26.00 -35.86
CA GLY A 154 -1.51 -24.67 -36.48
C GLY A 154 -1.51 -23.53 -35.47
N LEU A 155 -1.98 -22.39 -35.91
CA LEU A 155 -2.14 -21.18 -35.11
C LEU A 155 -3.55 -21.10 -34.54
N HIS A 156 -3.69 -21.05 -33.23
CA HIS A 156 -4.97 -21.10 -32.51
C HIS A 156 -5.29 -19.76 -31.87
N SER A 157 -6.47 -19.21 -32.14
CA SER A 157 -7.04 -18.09 -31.41
C SER A 157 -7.62 -18.55 -30.08
N VAL A 158 -7.18 -17.98 -28.98
CA VAL A 158 -7.72 -18.30 -27.64
C VAL A 158 -9.18 -17.84 -27.51
N GLU A 159 -9.57 -16.77 -28.18
CA GLU A 159 -10.93 -16.23 -28.10
C GLU A 159 -11.93 -16.98 -28.94
N THR A 160 -11.69 -17.04 -30.27
CA THR A 160 -12.64 -17.61 -31.20
C THR A 160 -12.58 -19.14 -31.25
N LYS A 161 -11.54 -19.75 -30.62
CA LYS A 161 -11.21 -21.18 -30.74
C LYS A 161 -10.95 -21.65 -32.18
N ALA A 162 -10.79 -20.69 -33.11
CA ALA A 162 -10.47 -21.01 -34.51
C ALA A 162 -9.01 -21.43 -34.62
N SER A 163 -8.77 -22.33 -35.60
CA SER A 163 -7.42 -22.80 -35.89
C SER A 163 -7.10 -22.54 -37.37
N PHE A 164 -5.92 -21.98 -37.60
CA PHE A 164 -5.46 -21.61 -38.92
C PHE A 164 -4.21 -22.39 -39.27
N LYS A 165 -4.15 -22.93 -40.47
CA LYS A 165 -2.95 -23.58 -40.98
C LYS A 165 -1.91 -22.53 -41.31
N VAL A 166 -0.71 -22.68 -40.75
CA VAL A 166 0.46 -21.86 -41.07
C VAL A 166 1.28 -22.59 -42.14
N ARG A 167 1.67 -21.89 -43.18
CA ARG A 167 2.42 -22.48 -44.34
C ARG A 167 3.86 -22.86 -43.99
N ASP A 168 4.47 -22.07 -43.10
CA ASP A 168 5.83 -22.25 -42.61
C ASP A 168 5.83 -22.20 -41.08
N SER A 169 6.60 -23.04 -40.41
CA SER A 169 6.77 -23.03 -38.97
C SER A 169 7.58 -21.81 -38.48
N ASN A 170 8.27 -21.11 -39.36
CA ASN A 170 9.04 -19.90 -39.06
C ASN A 170 8.14 -18.65 -39.14
N LEU A 171 6.98 -18.70 -38.53
CA LEU A 171 6.15 -17.52 -38.29
C LEU A 171 6.87 -16.63 -37.30
N GLN A 172 7.21 -15.40 -37.67
CA GLN A 172 7.94 -14.47 -36.80
C GLN A 172 7.03 -13.50 -36.07
N ASP A 173 5.97 -13.05 -36.75
CA ASP A 173 5.04 -12.08 -36.17
C ASP A 173 3.66 -12.19 -36.83
N MET A 174 2.64 -11.71 -36.15
CA MET A 174 1.29 -11.71 -36.66
C MET A 174 0.50 -10.53 -36.11
N GLU A 175 -0.52 -10.10 -36.85
CA GLU A 175 -1.44 -9.05 -36.40
C GLU A 175 -2.86 -9.29 -36.94
N VAL A 176 -3.83 -8.67 -36.29
CA VAL A 176 -5.24 -8.71 -36.69
C VAL A 176 -5.71 -7.31 -37.07
N TYR A 177 -6.34 -7.18 -38.22
CA TYR A 177 -6.94 -5.94 -38.69
C TYR A 177 -8.47 -6.05 -38.73
N GLU A 178 -9.16 -5.14 -38.02
CA GLU A 178 -10.63 -5.02 -37.91
C GLU A 178 -11.34 -6.34 -37.52
N ASP A 179 -10.72 -7.18 -36.68
CA ASP A 179 -11.20 -8.52 -36.32
C ASP A 179 -11.58 -9.41 -37.52
N LYS A 180 -11.13 -9.07 -38.71
CA LYS A 180 -11.48 -9.68 -39.97
C LYS A 180 -10.31 -10.30 -40.70
N TYR A 181 -9.18 -9.63 -40.74
CA TYR A 181 -8.01 -10.04 -41.47
C TYR A 181 -6.86 -10.39 -40.53
N LEU A 182 -6.31 -11.59 -40.74
CA LEU A 182 -5.13 -12.07 -40.03
C LEU A 182 -3.92 -11.93 -40.95
N LEU A 183 -2.94 -11.16 -40.53
CA LEU A 183 -1.66 -10.97 -41.17
C LEU A 183 -0.66 -11.93 -40.56
N LEU A 184 -0.01 -12.78 -41.35
CA LEU A 184 1.01 -13.72 -40.92
C LEU A 184 2.34 -13.39 -41.60
N CYS A 185 3.36 -13.04 -40.83
CA CYS A 185 4.66 -12.62 -41.32
C CYS A 185 5.73 -13.68 -41.02
N TYR A 186 6.30 -14.23 -42.09
CA TYR A 186 7.27 -15.35 -42.02
C TYR A 186 8.73 -14.86 -42.07
N GLY A 187 9.64 -15.67 -41.56
CA GLY A 187 11.09 -15.39 -41.55
C GLY A 187 11.69 -15.22 -42.95
N ASN A 188 11.15 -15.89 -43.94
CA ASN A 188 11.59 -15.77 -45.33
C ASN A 188 11.10 -14.50 -46.06
N GLY A 189 10.42 -13.57 -45.34
CA GLY A 189 9.86 -12.32 -45.89
C GLY A 189 8.45 -12.44 -46.46
N GLU A 190 7.86 -13.65 -46.52
CA GLU A 190 6.49 -13.81 -46.96
C GLU A 190 5.51 -13.23 -45.96
N THR A 191 4.41 -12.72 -46.47
CA THR A 191 3.27 -12.28 -45.66
C THR A 191 2.00 -12.82 -46.27
N ASP A 192 1.17 -13.46 -45.46
CA ASP A 192 -0.16 -13.92 -45.83
C ASP A 192 -1.19 -13.00 -45.21
N VAL A 193 -2.24 -12.71 -45.95
CA VAL A 193 -3.47 -12.11 -45.41
C VAL A 193 -4.56 -13.17 -45.47
N VAL A 194 -5.09 -13.55 -44.32
CA VAL A 194 -6.08 -14.59 -44.18
C VAL A 194 -7.38 -13.98 -43.67
N GLU A 195 -8.50 -14.30 -44.29
CA GLU A 195 -9.82 -13.94 -43.80
C GLU A 195 -10.19 -14.84 -42.60
N GLN A 196 -10.39 -14.30 -41.43
CA GLN A 196 -10.61 -15.05 -40.20
C GLN A 196 -11.88 -15.92 -40.24
N SER A 197 -12.95 -15.40 -40.83
CA SER A 197 -14.25 -16.08 -40.86
C SER A 197 -14.26 -17.35 -41.69
N THR A 198 -13.44 -17.39 -42.74
CA THR A 198 -13.42 -18.49 -43.71
C THR A 198 -12.13 -19.30 -43.69
N GLY A 199 -11.07 -18.76 -43.09
CA GLY A 199 -9.70 -19.29 -43.14
C GLY A 199 -9.08 -19.22 -44.55
N LYS A 200 -9.68 -18.44 -45.46
CA LYS A 200 -9.20 -18.30 -46.84
C LYS A 200 -8.04 -17.33 -46.89
N VAL A 201 -6.96 -17.77 -47.51
CA VAL A 201 -5.82 -16.90 -47.82
C VAL A 201 -6.21 -15.99 -48.98
N LEU A 202 -6.26 -14.68 -48.74
CA LEU A 202 -6.63 -13.65 -49.71
C LEU A 202 -5.43 -13.12 -50.49
N TYR A 203 -4.28 -13.04 -49.84
CA TYR A 203 -3.04 -12.51 -50.36
C TYR A 203 -1.86 -13.34 -49.88
N VAL A 204 -0.92 -13.53 -50.79
CA VAL A 204 0.42 -14.07 -50.49
C VAL A 204 1.43 -13.21 -51.22
N GLY A 205 2.36 -12.61 -50.54
CA GLY A 205 3.32 -11.74 -51.15
C GLY A 205 4.60 -11.57 -50.36
N LYS A 206 5.57 -11.00 -51.02
CA LYS A 206 6.88 -10.66 -50.49
C LYS A 206 7.19 -9.19 -50.75
N PRO A 207 7.75 -8.45 -49.80
CA PRO A 207 8.05 -7.02 -49.97
C PRO A 207 9.26 -6.77 -50.87
N TYR A 208 10.08 -7.80 -51.14
CA TYR A 208 11.30 -7.70 -51.91
C TYR A 208 11.56 -8.97 -52.75
N GLY A 209 12.52 -8.90 -53.67
CA GLY A 209 12.83 -10.02 -54.60
C GLY A 209 13.66 -11.13 -53.93
N PRO A 210 13.78 -12.30 -54.57
CA PRO A 210 14.45 -13.47 -54.00
C PRO A 210 15.91 -13.27 -53.60
N SER A 211 16.61 -12.35 -54.22
CA SER A 211 18.00 -11.96 -53.86
C SER A 211 18.13 -11.31 -52.47
N ASP A 212 17.04 -10.79 -51.93
CA ASP A 212 17.02 -10.06 -50.64
C ASP A 212 16.46 -10.89 -49.50
N TYR A 213 15.94 -12.12 -49.74
CA TYR A 213 15.34 -12.97 -48.69
C TYR A 213 16.30 -13.33 -47.58
N ALA A 214 17.50 -13.77 -47.91
CA ALA A 214 18.55 -14.06 -46.93
C ALA A 214 19.22 -12.81 -46.38
N LYS A 215 18.93 -11.65 -46.94
CA LYS A 215 19.52 -10.39 -46.53
C LYS A 215 18.83 -9.77 -45.33
N TYR A 216 17.50 -9.98 -45.21
CA TYR A 216 16.63 -9.42 -44.18
C TYR A 216 15.98 -10.52 -43.29
N ASP A 217 16.78 -11.49 -42.85
CA ASP A 217 16.32 -12.70 -42.17
C ASP A 217 16.47 -12.66 -40.64
N LYS A 218 17.04 -11.58 -40.08
CA LYS A 218 17.43 -11.56 -38.65
C LYS A 218 16.27 -11.31 -37.70
N SER A 219 15.39 -10.40 -38.02
CA SER A 219 14.24 -10.09 -37.16
C SER A 219 13.13 -9.36 -37.90
N SER A 220 11.90 -9.50 -37.39
CA SER A 220 10.72 -8.78 -37.87
C SER A 220 10.01 -8.14 -36.69
N VAL A 221 9.55 -6.91 -36.84
CA VAL A 221 8.72 -6.19 -35.88
C VAL A 221 7.59 -5.51 -36.64
N LEU A 222 6.35 -5.68 -36.15
CA LEU A 222 5.14 -5.13 -36.74
C LEU A 222 4.53 -4.01 -35.88
N CYS A 223 3.90 -3.06 -36.56
CA CYS A 223 3.03 -2.07 -35.97
C CYS A 223 1.89 -1.73 -36.93
N ILE A 224 0.65 -1.77 -36.50
CA ILE A 224 -0.51 -1.37 -37.30
C ILE A 224 -0.98 0.04 -36.89
N ASP A 225 -1.26 0.88 -37.89
CA ASP A 225 -1.94 2.15 -37.74
C ASP A 225 -2.96 2.33 -38.90
N GLY A 226 -4.24 2.34 -38.56
CA GLY A 226 -5.31 2.29 -39.52
C GLY A 226 -5.20 1.06 -40.45
N SER A 227 -5.31 1.27 -41.78
CA SER A 227 -5.15 0.21 -42.80
C SER A 227 -3.71 -0.07 -43.20
N SER A 228 -2.72 0.52 -42.53
CA SER A 228 -1.29 0.34 -42.83
C SER A 228 -0.62 -0.53 -41.77
N CYS A 229 0.08 -1.55 -42.21
CA CYS A 229 0.99 -2.34 -41.41
C CYS A 229 2.42 -1.90 -41.71
N TYR A 230 3.14 -1.44 -40.69
CA TYR A 230 4.55 -1.08 -40.80
C TYR A 230 5.40 -2.23 -40.29
N GLN A 231 6.34 -2.65 -41.10
CA GLN A 231 7.22 -3.78 -40.80
C GLN A 231 8.69 -3.34 -40.87
N ILE A 232 9.43 -3.60 -39.84
CA ILE A 232 10.90 -3.56 -39.85
C ILE A 232 11.42 -4.96 -40.17
N ARG A 233 12.40 -5.02 -41.04
CA ARG A 233 13.17 -6.23 -41.32
C ARG A 233 14.64 -5.88 -41.21
N ASN A 234 15.34 -6.59 -40.33
CA ASN A 234 16.78 -6.46 -40.13
C ASN A 234 17.53 -7.53 -40.91
N GLY A 235 18.66 -7.13 -41.42
CA GLY A 235 19.67 -8.00 -42.01
C GLY A 235 21.01 -7.89 -41.27
N THR A 236 22.09 -8.44 -41.81
CA THR A 236 23.40 -8.41 -41.14
C THR A 236 24.03 -7.02 -41.12
N LYS A 237 23.79 -6.18 -42.12
CA LYS A 237 24.46 -4.87 -42.30
C LYS A 237 23.51 -3.73 -42.65
N GLU A 238 22.26 -3.99 -42.72
CA GLU A 238 21.23 -2.99 -43.04
C GLU A 238 19.86 -3.41 -42.52
N ALA A 239 18.97 -2.45 -42.40
CA ALA A 239 17.57 -2.65 -42.12
C ALA A 239 16.67 -1.95 -43.13
N ILE A 240 15.46 -2.44 -43.27
CA ILE A 240 14.42 -1.89 -44.13
C ILE A 240 13.13 -1.66 -43.34
N LEU A 241 12.54 -0.47 -43.51
CA LEU A 241 11.19 -0.17 -43.05
C LEU A 241 10.23 -0.25 -44.23
N LEU A 242 9.22 -1.08 -44.06
CA LEU A 242 8.22 -1.37 -45.09
C LEU A 242 6.86 -0.90 -44.61
N ARG A 243 6.01 -0.48 -45.55
CA ARG A 243 4.57 -0.26 -45.34
C ARG A 243 3.80 -1.23 -46.20
N PHE A 244 2.87 -1.95 -45.61
CA PHE A 244 1.89 -2.77 -46.30
C PHE A 244 0.51 -2.14 -46.15
N ASP A 245 -0.12 -1.76 -47.25
CA ASP A 245 -1.51 -1.32 -47.28
C ASP A 245 -2.40 -2.56 -47.32
N ILE A 246 -3.07 -2.85 -46.23
CA ILE A 246 -3.84 -4.09 -46.03
C ILE A 246 -5.00 -4.19 -47.02
N LEU A 247 -5.64 -3.08 -47.33
CA LEU A 247 -6.81 -3.06 -48.20
C LEU A 247 -6.42 -3.18 -49.67
N LYS A 248 -5.28 -2.62 -50.05
CA LYS A 248 -4.78 -2.68 -51.43
C LYS A 248 -3.87 -3.85 -51.71
N SER A 249 -3.35 -4.48 -50.64
CA SER A 249 -2.34 -5.56 -50.69
C SER A 249 -1.05 -5.08 -51.42
N GLU A 250 -0.62 -3.87 -51.16
CA GLU A 250 0.53 -3.23 -51.78
C GLU A 250 1.65 -2.93 -50.76
N TRP A 251 2.89 -3.24 -51.12
CA TRP A 251 4.09 -2.93 -50.38
C TRP A 251 4.75 -1.63 -50.85
N THR A 252 5.23 -0.84 -49.90
CA THR A 252 6.03 0.36 -50.14
C THR A 252 7.24 0.35 -49.21
N THR A 253 8.45 0.51 -49.74
CA THR A 253 9.64 0.75 -48.96
C THR A 253 9.70 2.19 -48.52
N LEU A 254 9.74 2.42 -47.19
CA LEU A 254 9.76 3.77 -46.62
C LEU A 254 11.21 4.22 -46.33
N LEU A 255 12.05 3.33 -45.78
CA LEU A 255 13.40 3.64 -45.36
C LEU A 255 14.31 2.42 -45.54
N LYS A 256 15.57 2.66 -45.97
CA LYS A 256 16.70 1.74 -45.84
C LYS A 256 17.78 2.42 -45.03
N THR A 257 18.37 1.71 -44.09
CA THR A 257 19.40 2.24 -43.19
C THR A 257 20.50 1.20 -42.93
N PRO A 258 21.76 1.61 -42.75
CA PRO A 258 22.84 0.70 -42.39
C PRO A 258 22.80 0.24 -40.94
N TYR A 259 21.85 0.71 -40.15
CA TYR A 259 21.72 0.39 -38.73
C TYR A 259 20.52 -0.51 -38.49
N HIS A 260 20.62 -1.43 -37.54
CA HIS A 260 19.49 -2.22 -37.10
C HIS A 260 18.43 -1.31 -36.46
N LEU A 261 17.17 -1.58 -36.78
CA LEU A 261 16.02 -0.93 -36.20
C LEU A 261 15.37 -1.90 -35.19
N ASN A 262 15.29 -1.48 -33.92
CA ASN A 262 14.91 -2.37 -32.82
C ASN A 262 13.42 -2.43 -32.55
N ASN A 263 12.68 -1.37 -32.87
CA ASN A 263 11.24 -1.28 -32.71
C ASN A 263 10.63 -0.26 -33.68
N VAL A 264 9.32 -0.25 -33.87
CA VAL A 264 8.56 0.78 -34.58
C VAL A 264 7.32 1.16 -33.77
N THR A 265 7.12 2.47 -33.59
CA THR A 265 5.96 3.02 -32.88
C THR A 265 5.42 4.22 -33.66
N VAL A 266 4.10 4.34 -33.76
CA VAL A 266 3.44 5.48 -34.39
C VAL A 266 2.96 6.46 -33.32
N GLN A 267 3.27 7.74 -33.52
CA GLN A 267 2.71 8.82 -32.71
C GLN A 267 2.51 10.05 -33.59
N ASP A 268 1.30 10.61 -33.63
CA ASP A 268 0.95 11.85 -34.32
C ASP A 268 1.38 11.86 -35.82
N SER A 269 1.08 10.77 -36.55
CA SER A 269 1.47 10.55 -37.96
C SER A 269 2.99 10.52 -38.20
N THR A 270 3.77 10.18 -37.19
CA THR A 270 5.22 10.00 -37.26
C THR A 270 5.59 8.62 -36.76
N LEU A 271 6.40 7.91 -37.52
CA LEU A 271 7.02 6.65 -37.09
C LEU A 271 8.31 6.97 -36.34
N TYR A 272 8.51 6.33 -35.23
CA TYR A 272 9.71 6.39 -34.40
C TYR A 272 10.36 5.02 -34.34
N MET A 273 11.64 4.94 -34.64
CA MET A 273 12.38 3.69 -34.71
C MET A 273 13.70 3.84 -33.94
N PRO A 274 13.83 3.27 -32.73
CA PRO A 274 15.11 3.20 -32.04
C PRO A 274 16.10 2.32 -32.81
N CYS A 275 17.38 2.69 -32.75
CA CYS A 275 18.45 1.99 -33.46
C CYS A 275 19.78 2.02 -32.66
N GLU A 276 20.85 1.41 -33.22
CA GLU A 276 22.18 1.33 -32.59
C GLU A 276 22.75 2.70 -32.20
N TYR A 277 22.43 3.74 -32.96
CA TYR A 277 22.88 5.12 -32.65
C TYR A 277 21.68 6.05 -32.66
N GLY A 278 21.00 6.17 -31.50
CA GLY A 278 19.87 7.06 -31.38
C GLY A 278 18.58 6.50 -31.98
N TYR A 279 17.85 7.30 -32.73
CA TYR A 279 16.56 6.89 -33.32
C TYR A 279 16.26 7.61 -34.63
N TRP A 280 15.45 6.96 -35.46
CA TRP A 280 14.88 7.54 -36.66
C TRP A 280 13.46 8.05 -36.42
N THR A 281 13.11 9.10 -37.14
CA THR A 281 11.72 9.52 -37.35
C THR A 281 11.40 9.48 -38.84
N TYR A 282 10.15 9.08 -39.16
CA TYR A 282 9.62 9.14 -40.50
C TYR A 282 8.23 9.79 -40.43
N ASP A 283 8.11 10.97 -41.05
CA ASP A 283 6.84 11.72 -41.14
C ASP A 283 5.98 11.12 -42.24
N LEU A 284 4.83 10.57 -41.88
CA LEU A 284 3.92 9.87 -42.80
C LEU A 284 3.23 10.83 -43.79
N LYS A 285 3.16 12.14 -43.47
CA LYS A 285 2.52 13.15 -44.33
C LYS A 285 3.49 13.68 -45.36
N THR A 286 4.73 13.90 -44.99
CA THR A 286 5.72 14.52 -45.86
C THR A 286 6.67 13.51 -46.51
N GLY A 287 6.75 12.29 -45.97
CA GLY A 287 7.71 11.27 -46.40
C GLY A 287 9.16 11.58 -46.01
N LYS A 288 9.37 12.53 -45.09
CA LYS A 288 10.70 12.92 -44.64
C LYS A 288 11.22 11.95 -43.58
N ALA A 289 12.41 11.38 -43.75
CA ALA A 289 13.11 10.62 -42.76
C ALA A 289 14.27 11.43 -42.15
N VAL A 290 14.38 11.41 -40.80
CA VAL A 290 15.45 12.09 -40.06
C VAL A 290 16.05 11.12 -39.06
N GLN A 291 17.39 11.01 -39.06
CA GLN A 291 18.14 10.31 -38.03
C GLN A 291 18.59 11.30 -36.95
N TYR A 292 18.31 10.95 -35.71
CA TYR A 292 18.84 11.63 -34.53
C TYR A 292 19.89 10.70 -33.88
N ASP A 293 21.15 10.85 -34.25
CA ASP A 293 22.26 10.03 -33.75
C ASP A 293 22.77 10.48 -32.38
N LYS A 294 22.36 11.67 -31.96
CA LYS A 294 22.64 12.23 -30.64
C LYS A 294 21.36 12.74 -29.99
N VAL A 295 21.26 12.54 -28.71
CA VAL A 295 20.21 13.10 -27.86
C VAL A 295 20.82 13.99 -26.81
N ARG A 296 20.10 15.05 -26.44
CA ARG A 296 20.52 15.98 -25.40
C ARG A 296 19.88 15.61 -24.07
N LEU A 297 20.72 15.36 -23.07
CA LEU A 297 20.26 15.14 -21.71
C LEU A 297 19.94 16.46 -21.02
N LEU A 298 19.11 16.42 -19.98
CA LEU A 298 18.98 17.52 -19.04
C LEU A 298 20.41 17.92 -18.57
N ARG A 299 20.67 19.24 -18.49
CA ARG A 299 21.99 19.83 -18.20
C ARG A 299 22.95 19.87 -19.39
N GLY A 300 22.44 19.71 -20.62
CA GLY A 300 23.14 20.06 -21.84
C GLY A 300 24.12 19.01 -22.43
N ARG A 301 24.37 17.91 -21.73
CA ARG A 301 25.25 16.84 -22.24
C ARG A 301 24.58 16.15 -23.44
N GLU A 302 25.30 16.06 -24.54
CA GLU A 302 24.92 15.26 -25.70
C GLU A 302 25.49 13.84 -25.57
N VAL A 303 24.67 12.85 -25.90
CA VAL A 303 25.04 11.43 -25.85
C VAL A 303 24.56 10.73 -27.12
N SER A 304 25.38 9.80 -27.61
CA SER A 304 25.00 8.82 -28.63
C SER A 304 24.98 7.45 -27.92
N THR A 305 23.91 6.72 -28.04
CA THR A 305 23.72 5.44 -27.36
C THR A 305 22.80 4.54 -28.15
N ASP A 306 22.98 3.24 -27.97
CA ASP A 306 22.09 2.23 -28.53
C ASP A 306 20.74 2.29 -27.82
N MET A 307 19.68 2.38 -28.62
CA MET A 307 18.32 2.45 -28.18
C MET A 307 17.56 1.18 -28.54
N ASN A 308 17.11 0.44 -27.51
CA ASN A 308 16.45 -0.86 -27.70
C ASN A 308 14.94 -0.73 -27.90
N ALA A 309 14.33 0.20 -27.18
CA ALA A 309 12.87 0.38 -27.17
C ALA A 309 12.48 1.85 -27.14
N LEU A 310 11.31 2.14 -27.68
CA LEU A 310 10.68 3.45 -27.62
C LEU A 310 9.18 3.28 -27.47
N ALA A 311 8.60 4.00 -26.51
CA ALA A 311 7.17 4.01 -26.26
C ALA A 311 6.71 5.40 -25.83
N PHE A 312 5.41 5.67 -26.01
CA PHE A 312 4.79 6.88 -25.51
C PHE A 312 3.85 6.56 -24.36
N ASP A 313 3.89 7.39 -23.32
CA ASP A 313 2.92 7.31 -22.24
C ASP A 313 1.59 7.94 -22.66
N LYS A 314 0.57 7.86 -21.81
CA LYS A 314 -0.76 8.43 -22.07
C LYS A 314 -0.78 9.95 -22.13
N GLN A 315 0.28 10.61 -21.69
CA GLN A 315 0.44 12.07 -21.73
C GLN A 315 1.24 12.51 -22.96
N GLY A 316 1.66 11.55 -23.81
CA GLY A 316 2.48 11.79 -24.99
C GLY A 316 3.97 11.97 -24.71
N GLY A 317 4.40 11.69 -23.48
CA GLY A 317 5.81 11.65 -23.10
C GLY A 317 6.51 10.47 -23.76
N MET A 318 7.71 10.71 -24.28
CA MET A 318 8.52 9.71 -24.98
C MET A 318 9.48 9.04 -24.02
N TRP A 319 9.36 7.73 -23.92
CA TRP A 319 10.23 6.86 -23.12
C TRP A 319 11.12 6.04 -24.03
N VAL A 320 12.41 6.02 -23.74
CA VAL A 320 13.41 5.33 -24.54
C VAL A 320 14.24 4.41 -23.65
N GLY A 321 14.27 3.13 -23.97
CA GLY A 321 15.16 2.14 -23.35
C GLY A 321 16.49 2.10 -24.08
N THR A 322 17.58 2.14 -23.32
CA THR A 322 18.93 2.10 -23.85
C THR A 322 19.70 0.89 -23.36
N GLU A 323 20.78 0.56 -24.04
CA GLU A 323 21.62 -0.57 -23.64
C GLU A 323 22.45 -0.29 -22.38
N THR A 324 22.84 0.96 -22.13
CA THR A 324 23.79 1.26 -21.04
C THR A 324 23.39 2.40 -20.12
N LEU A 325 22.49 3.29 -20.54
CA LEU A 325 22.10 4.47 -19.78
C LEU A 325 20.82 4.27 -18.96
N GLY A 326 20.16 3.13 -19.12
CA GLY A 326 18.86 2.87 -18.51
C GLY A 326 17.70 3.37 -19.36
N LEU A 327 16.73 3.95 -18.71
CA LEU A 327 15.53 4.51 -19.30
C LEU A 327 15.67 6.02 -19.43
N MET A 328 15.34 6.58 -20.58
CA MET A 328 15.33 8.02 -20.83
C MET A 328 13.91 8.50 -21.07
N TYR A 329 13.55 9.64 -20.50
CA TYR A 329 12.25 10.27 -20.65
C TYR A 329 12.35 11.66 -21.27
N SER A 330 11.56 11.90 -22.29
CA SER A 330 11.36 13.23 -22.87
C SER A 330 9.90 13.63 -22.80
N ARG A 331 9.64 14.84 -22.37
CA ARG A 331 8.28 15.42 -22.27
C ARG A 331 7.62 15.50 -23.64
N PRO A 332 6.25 15.50 -23.69
CA PRO A 332 5.50 15.55 -24.95
C PRO A 332 5.75 16.82 -25.76
N PHE A 333 6.20 17.89 -25.12
CA PHE A 333 6.48 19.16 -25.76
C PHE A 333 7.89 19.63 -25.49
N ASN A 334 8.55 20.17 -26.52
CA ASN A 334 9.79 20.89 -26.32
C ASN A 334 9.49 22.16 -25.52
N VAL A 335 10.07 22.27 -24.33
CA VAL A 335 9.91 23.47 -23.53
C VAL A 335 10.69 24.59 -24.20
N PRO A 336 10.08 25.75 -24.44
CA PRO A 336 10.69 26.82 -25.22
C PRO A 336 11.75 27.63 -24.48
N PHE A 337 12.26 27.13 -23.34
CA PHE A 337 13.42 27.74 -22.69
C PHE A 337 14.71 27.35 -23.41
N VAL A 338 15.45 28.33 -23.85
CA VAL A 338 16.78 28.15 -24.42
C VAL A 338 17.78 28.68 -23.42
N THR A 339 18.72 27.82 -23.04
CA THR A 339 19.76 28.15 -22.06
C THR A 339 21.09 28.28 -22.78
N TYR A 340 21.80 29.38 -22.56
CA TYR A 340 23.13 29.64 -23.08
C TYR A 340 24.14 29.61 -21.94
N THR A 341 25.27 28.95 -22.15
CA THR A 341 26.43 28.98 -21.26
C THR A 341 27.33 30.19 -21.60
N TRP A 342 28.28 30.51 -20.74
CA TRP A 342 29.25 31.58 -21.01
C TRP A 342 30.25 31.27 -22.16
N GLU A 343 30.22 30.06 -22.69
CA GLU A 343 30.91 29.70 -23.93
C GLU A 343 30.23 30.26 -25.19
N ASP A 344 28.91 30.52 -25.06
CA ASP A 344 28.10 31.07 -26.14
C ASP A 344 28.23 32.60 -26.21
N LYS A 345 28.59 33.14 -27.32
CA LYS A 345 28.64 34.61 -27.54
C LYS A 345 27.33 35.31 -27.18
N LYS A 346 26.19 34.66 -27.46
CA LYS A 346 24.87 35.23 -27.16
C LYS A 346 24.67 35.45 -25.66
N ALA A 347 25.26 34.66 -24.79
CA ALA A 347 25.16 34.88 -23.34
C ALA A 347 25.78 36.23 -22.96
N TRP A 348 26.95 36.52 -23.50
CA TRP A 348 27.66 37.80 -23.31
C TRP A 348 26.86 38.99 -23.87
N ASP A 349 26.34 38.83 -25.11
CA ASP A 349 25.55 39.89 -25.76
C ASP A 349 24.31 40.25 -24.87
N TYR A 350 23.63 39.26 -24.33
CA TYR A 350 22.50 39.47 -23.42
C TYR A 350 22.92 40.04 -22.06
N ALA A 351 24.02 39.55 -21.48
CA ALA A 351 24.53 40.09 -20.22
C ALA A 351 24.89 41.57 -20.34
N GLU A 352 25.60 41.98 -21.40
CA GLU A 352 25.92 43.40 -21.69
C GLU A 352 24.67 44.26 -21.84
N MET A 353 23.61 43.73 -22.46
CA MET A 353 22.32 44.44 -22.52
C MET A 353 21.68 44.62 -21.15
N MET A 354 21.79 43.62 -20.27
CA MET A 354 21.24 43.68 -18.92
C MET A 354 22.01 44.63 -18.01
N GLU A 355 23.34 44.76 -18.15
CA GLU A 355 24.14 45.73 -17.39
C GLU A 355 23.71 47.17 -17.62
N LYS A 356 23.08 47.46 -18.74
CA LYS A 356 22.58 48.81 -19.09
C LYS A 356 21.19 49.10 -18.53
N LEU A 357 20.55 48.16 -17.81
CA LEU A 357 19.22 48.31 -17.26
C LEU A 357 19.23 49.20 -16.00
N PRO A 358 18.26 50.17 -15.88
CA PRO A 358 18.16 51.05 -14.68
C PRO A 358 17.89 50.28 -13.37
N GLN A 359 17.46 49.04 -13.48
CA GLN A 359 17.07 48.19 -12.33
C GLN A 359 18.25 47.64 -11.54
N GLN A 360 19.48 47.76 -12.03
CA GLN A 360 20.69 47.33 -11.33
C GLN A 360 21.22 48.33 -10.28
N GLN A 361 20.42 49.33 -9.90
CA GLN A 361 20.77 50.16 -8.77
C GLN A 361 20.89 49.28 -7.53
N GLN A 362 22.11 49.24 -6.95
CA GLN A 362 22.35 48.52 -5.70
C GLN A 362 21.47 49.16 -4.60
N PHE A 363 20.47 48.41 -4.18
CA PHE A 363 19.66 48.80 -3.05
C PHE A 363 20.53 48.77 -1.79
N ARG A 364 20.48 49.81 -0.98
CA ARG A 364 21.21 49.89 0.31
C ARG A 364 20.67 48.90 1.34
N ASP A 365 19.46 48.42 1.15
CA ASP A 365 18.85 47.43 2.01
C ASP A 365 19.33 46.00 1.60
N LYS A 366 20.05 45.36 2.51
CA LYS A 366 20.60 44.01 2.33
C LYS A 366 19.53 42.92 2.17
N TYR A 367 18.27 43.21 2.40
CA TYR A 367 17.15 42.28 2.29
C TYR A 367 16.42 42.35 0.92
N VAL A 368 16.70 43.36 0.12
CA VAL A 368 16.10 43.60 -1.19
C VAL A 368 17.05 43.16 -2.29
N ASN A 369 16.62 42.21 -3.12
CA ASN A 369 17.38 41.71 -4.25
C ASN A 369 17.07 42.43 -5.56
N CYS A 370 15.81 42.82 -5.77
CA CYS A 370 15.35 43.57 -6.93
C CYS A 370 14.08 44.36 -6.65
N VAL A 371 13.88 45.43 -7.43
CA VAL A 371 12.64 46.21 -7.46
C VAL A 371 12.26 46.39 -8.92
N TYR A 372 11.00 46.15 -9.25
CA TYR A 372 10.47 46.25 -10.60
C TYR A 372 9.13 46.98 -10.58
N CYS A 373 8.95 47.99 -11.44
CA CYS A 373 7.68 48.69 -11.63
C CYS A 373 7.07 48.20 -12.94
N ASP A 374 5.89 47.58 -12.88
CA ASP A 374 5.21 47.06 -14.08
C ASP A 374 4.42 48.16 -14.82
N SER A 375 3.88 47.79 -15.98
CA SER A 375 3.13 48.75 -16.83
C SER A 375 1.81 49.25 -16.20
N ARG A 376 1.31 48.57 -15.18
CA ARG A 376 0.13 48.94 -14.36
C ARG A 376 0.47 49.95 -13.26
N GLY A 377 1.78 50.22 -13.07
CA GLY A 377 2.27 51.04 -11.96
C GLY A 377 2.40 50.29 -10.63
N TRP A 378 2.33 48.99 -10.65
CA TRP A 378 2.54 48.18 -9.46
C TRP A 378 4.03 48.00 -9.19
N THR A 379 4.41 48.07 -7.92
CA THR A 379 5.80 47.88 -7.50
C THR A 379 6.01 46.49 -6.93
N TRP A 380 6.93 45.75 -7.53
CA TRP A 380 7.35 44.40 -7.17
C TRP A 380 8.70 44.46 -6.48
N VAL A 381 8.81 43.90 -5.28
CA VAL A 381 10.04 43.86 -4.50
C VAL A 381 10.43 42.39 -4.24
N GLY A 382 11.52 41.96 -4.86
CA GLY A 382 12.10 40.67 -4.62
C GLY A 382 12.99 40.64 -3.40
N THR A 383 12.75 39.71 -2.48
CA THR A 383 13.44 39.61 -1.18
C THR A 383 13.90 38.17 -0.92
N TYR A 384 14.55 37.95 0.23
CA TYR A 384 14.89 36.60 0.74
C TYR A 384 13.69 35.86 1.32
N THR A 385 12.56 36.51 1.56
CA THR A 385 11.38 35.93 2.21
C THR A 385 10.17 35.80 1.28
N GLY A 386 10.29 36.24 0.03
CA GLY A 386 9.22 36.13 -0.97
C GLY A 386 9.26 37.32 -1.92
N LEU A 387 8.25 37.35 -2.80
CA LEU A 387 7.96 38.45 -3.72
C LEU A 387 6.85 39.33 -3.11
N HIS A 388 7.13 40.59 -2.92
CA HIS A 388 6.24 41.57 -2.31
C HIS A 388 5.63 42.45 -3.40
N LEU A 389 4.31 42.57 -3.41
CA LEU A 389 3.55 43.42 -4.34
C LEU A 389 2.92 44.59 -3.61
N TYR A 390 3.23 45.80 -4.07
CA TYR A 390 2.58 47.05 -3.69
C TYR A 390 1.78 47.56 -4.89
N LYS A 391 0.45 47.51 -4.84
CA LYS A 391 -0.42 48.00 -5.94
C LYS A 391 -0.53 49.51 -5.98
N ARG A 392 -0.29 50.19 -4.86
CA ARG A 392 -0.26 51.66 -4.73
C ARG A 392 0.95 52.08 -3.93
N ALA A 393 1.49 53.24 -4.23
CA ALA A 393 2.60 53.81 -3.49
C ALA A 393 2.27 54.13 -2.00
N THR A 394 0.99 54.18 -1.67
CA THR A 394 0.46 54.40 -0.31
C THR A 394 0.21 53.12 0.47
N ASP A 395 0.40 51.95 -0.14
CA ASP A 395 0.14 50.68 0.54
C ASP A 395 1.21 50.45 1.64
N ASN A 396 0.78 50.34 2.88
CA ASN A 396 1.66 50.08 4.02
C ASN A 396 2.01 48.60 4.19
N LEU A 397 1.21 47.69 3.64
CA LEU A 397 1.42 46.26 3.70
C LEU A 397 1.37 45.64 2.28
N PRO A 398 2.42 44.96 1.87
CA PRO A 398 2.43 44.27 0.58
C PRO A 398 1.59 42.98 0.58
N GLN A 399 1.08 42.61 -0.56
CA GLN A 399 0.72 41.23 -0.81
C GLN A 399 2.01 40.42 -1.03
N VAL A 400 2.21 39.33 -0.27
CA VAL A 400 3.45 38.56 -0.31
C VAL A 400 3.17 37.21 -0.97
N PHE A 401 4.01 36.86 -1.93
CA PHE A 401 3.98 35.56 -2.60
C PHE A 401 5.20 34.75 -2.18
N THR A 402 4.96 33.49 -1.80
CA THR A 402 5.96 32.59 -1.25
C THR A 402 5.91 31.24 -1.94
N LYS A 403 6.73 30.30 -1.48
CA LYS A 403 6.67 28.90 -1.90
C LYS A 403 5.29 28.28 -1.60
N ALA A 404 4.61 28.69 -0.54
CA ALA A 404 3.26 28.21 -0.22
C ALA A 404 2.23 28.59 -1.28
N ASP A 405 2.45 29.70 -2.00
CA ASP A 405 1.58 30.17 -3.08
C ASP A 405 1.95 29.58 -4.45
N GLY A 406 3.09 28.88 -4.54
CA GLY A 406 3.54 28.19 -5.74
C GLY A 406 4.88 28.66 -6.32
N LEU A 407 5.60 29.59 -5.70
CA LEU A 407 6.98 29.90 -6.08
C LEU A 407 7.89 28.69 -5.85
N LEU A 408 8.89 28.49 -6.70
CA LEU A 408 9.87 27.41 -6.51
C LEU A 408 10.77 27.65 -5.29
N ASN A 409 11.07 28.92 -5.00
CA ASN A 409 11.89 29.32 -3.86
C ASN A 409 11.43 30.67 -3.33
N ASN A 410 11.59 30.92 -2.03
CA ASN A 410 11.25 32.22 -1.41
C ASN A 410 12.27 33.31 -1.74
N VAL A 411 13.52 32.96 -2.08
CA VAL A 411 14.54 33.95 -2.42
C VAL A 411 14.33 34.37 -3.88
N VAL A 412 13.83 35.59 -4.05
CA VAL A 412 13.53 36.20 -5.35
C VAL A 412 14.68 37.14 -5.77
N HIS A 413 15.21 36.91 -6.95
CA HIS A 413 16.37 37.63 -7.48
C HIS A 413 16.03 38.63 -8.59
N SER A 414 15.10 38.29 -9.47
CA SER A 414 14.75 39.13 -10.61
C SER A 414 13.26 39.06 -10.94
N VAL A 415 12.72 40.13 -11.48
CA VAL A 415 11.32 40.27 -11.86
C VAL A 415 11.24 40.99 -13.20
N VAL A 416 10.37 40.52 -14.09
CA VAL A 416 10.09 41.17 -15.38
C VAL A 416 8.66 40.92 -15.81
N GLU A 417 8.02 41.91 -16.44
CA GLU A 417 6.70 41.79 -17.05
C GLU A 417 6.80 41.40 -18.53
N ASP A 418 5.93 40.50 -18.97
CA ASP A 418 5.78 40.17 -20.39
C ASP A 418 4.74 41.08 -21.07
N LYS A 419 4.67 41.01 -22.41
CA LYS A 419 3.72 41.82 -23.23
C LYS A 419 2.23 41.61 -22.89
N ARG A 420 1.87 40.61 -22.12
CA ARG A 420 0.51 40.33 -21.67
C ARG A 420 0.33 40.52 -20.17
N HIS A 421 1.17 41.31 -19.56
CA HIS A 421 1.12 41.61 -18.12
C HIS A 421 1.33 40.41 -17.19
N GLY A 422 1.91 39.31 -17.68
CA GLY A 422 2.39 38.23 -16.84
C GLY A 422 3.70 38.61 -16.16
N ILE A 423 3.82 38.31 -14.88
CA ILE A 423 5.03 38.64 -14.10
C ILE A 423 5.91 37.42 -13.97
N TRP A 424 7.09 37.47 -14.55
CA TRP A 424 8.10 36.43 -14.52
C TRP A 424 9.12 36.70 -13.44
N VAL A 425 9.38 35.70 -12.62
CA VAL A 425 10.19 35.81 -11.40
C VAL A 425 11.31 34.79 -11.43
N GLY A 426 12.55 35.26 -11.39
CA GLY A 426 13.73 34.42 -11.21
C GLY A 426 14.05 34.27 -9.73
N THR A 427 14.19 33.03 -9.26
CA THR A 427 14.45 32.70 -7.86
C THR A 427 15.81 32.04 -7.68
N SER A 428 16.16 31.64 -6.44
CA SER A 428 17.35 30.78 -6.23
C SER A 428 17.20 29.39 -6.82
N TYR A 429 16.01 29.04 -7.30
CA TYR A 429 15.75 27.74 -7.91
C TYR A 429 14.59 27.86 -8.92
N GLY A 430 14.94 28.08 -10.20
CA GLY A 430 13.98 28.13 -11.28
C GLY A 430 13.25 29.46 -11.48
N ILE A 431 12.30 29.43 -12.42
CA ILE A 431 11.51 30.59 -12.85
C ILE A 431 10.04 30.35 -12.54
N SER A 432 9.34 31.40 -12.10
CA SER A 432 7.89 31.34 -11.84
C SER A 432 7.16 32.43 -12.63
N LEU A 433 5.98 32.11 -13.17
CA LEU A 433 5.07 33.05 -13.82
C LEU A 433 3.86 33.30 -12.91
N LEU A 434 3.64 34.53 -12.50
CA LEU A 434 2.44 34.96 -11.81
C LEU A 434 1.42 35.47 -12.84
N GLN A 435 0.20 34.96 -12.75
CA GLN A 435 -0.91 35.35 -13.62
C GLN A 435 -1.99 36.05 -12.80
N PHE A 436 -2.55 37.11 -13.39
CA PHE A 436 -3.62 37.93 -12.80
C PHE A 436 -4.83 37.95 -13.73
N ASN A 437 -6.02 38.06 -13.15
CA ASN A 437 -7.26 38.25 -13.88
C ASN A 437 -7.34 39.68 -14.49
N LYS A 438 -8.31 39.91 -15.35
CA LYS A 438 -8.55 41.26 -15.94
C LYS A 438 -8.80 42.32 -14.88
N ASP A 439 -9.36 41.95 -13.77
CA ASP A 439 -9.62 42.83 -12.62
C ASP A 439 -8.40 43.09 -11.73
N GLY A 440 -7.25 42.53 -12.09
CA GLY A 440 -5.99 42.65 -11.33
C GLY A 440 -5.93 41.82 -10.06
N GLU A 441 -6.78 40.78 -9.95
CA GLU A 441 -6.69 39.84 -8.87
C GLU A 441 -5.75 38.69 -9.22
N PHE A 442 -5.02 38.21 -8.23
CA PHE A 442 -4.13 37.05 -8.37
C PHE A 442 -4.93 35.81 -8.77
N HIS A 443 -4.45 35.14 -9.81
CA HIS A 443 -5.09 33.91 -10.31
C HIS A 443 -4.27 32.65 -9.93
N LYS A 444 -3.02 32.55 -10.38
CA LYS A 444 -2.14 31.40 -10.10
C LYS A 444 -0.67 31.69 -10.36
N ILE A 445 0.18 30.80 -9.84
CA ILE A 445 1.61 30.72 -10.16
C ILE A 445 1.85 29.45 -10.98
N ILE A 446 2.62 29.58 -12.05
CA ILE A 446 3.13 28.46 -12.86
C ILE A 446 4.64 28.46 -12.74
N SER A 447 5.24 27.38 -12.30
CA SER A 447 6.67 27.29 -12.04
C SER A 447 7.37 26.35 -13.02
N TYR A 448 8.60 26.72 -13.39
CA TYR A 448 9.45 26.07 -14.37
C TYR A 448 10.82 25.79 -13.78
N ASP A 449 11.29 24.55 -13.89
CA ASP A 449 12.54 24.07 -13.29
C ASP A 449 13.46 23.36 -14.30
N ALA A 450 14.41 22.59 -13.83
CA ALA A 450 15.36 21.85 -14.67
C ALA A 450 14.68 20.92 -15.69
N TYR A 451 13.50 20.40 -15.36
CA TYR A 451 12.71 19.62 -16.31
C TYR A 451 12.22 20.47 -17.49
N ASP A 452 12.11 21.77 -17.30
CA ASP A 452 11.76 22.74 -18.33
C ASP A 452 12.98 23.36 -19.01
N ASN A 453 14.19 22.82 -18.79
CA ASN A 453 15.46 23.37 -19.24
C ASN A 453 15.83 24.71 -18.58
N VAL A 454 15.30 24.95 -17.39
CA VAL A 454 15.70 26.09 -16.57
C VAL A 454 16.83 25.61 -15.64
N PRO A 455 17.98 26.32 -15.55
CA PRO A 455 19.11 25.86 -14.73
C PRO A 455 18.76 25.85 -13.23
N GLU A 456 19.25 24.79 -12.54
CA GLU A 456 19.09 24.62 -11.08
C GLU A 456 20.09 25.48 -10.30
N GLU A 457 20.10 26.76 -10.54
CA GLU A 457 21.00 27.72 -9.90
C GLU A 457 20.28 29.03 -9.59
N SER A 458 20.93 29.88 -8.80
CA SER A 458 20.37 31.18 -8.46
C SER A 458 20.42 32.13 -9.65
N PHE A 459 19.33 32.83 -9.89
CA PHE A 459 19.28 33.95 -10.81
C PHE A 459 20.07 35.15 -10.24
N VAL A 460 20.46 36.07 -11.09
CA VAL A 460 21.21 37.26 -10.72
C VAL A 460 20.25 38.40 -10.38
N ASN A 461 20.57 39.12 -9.29
CA ASN A 461 19.73 40.22 -8.79
C ASN A 461 19.46 41.31 -9.85
N GLY A 462 18.18 41.55 -10.14
CA GLY A 462 17.73 42.57 -11.07
C GLY A 462 17.98 42.24 -12.56
N CYS A 463 18.64 41.14 -12.89
CA CYS A 463 19.01 40.79 -14.27
C CYS A 463 17.90 40.01 -15.00
N ALA A 464 16.88 40.74 -15.42
CA ALA A 464 15.79 40.23 -16.26
C ALA A 464 15.26 41.34 -17.16
N MET A 465 14.95 41.03 -18.43
CA MET A 465 14.38 42.01 -19.39
C MET A 465 13.41 41.31 -20.35
N CYS A 466 12.48 42.09 -20.88
CA CYS A 466 11.62 41.71 -22.01
C CYS A 466 12.01 42.54 -23.24
N LEU A 467 12.43 41.85 -24.29
CA LEU A 467 12.84 42.52 -25.52
C LEU A 467 11.63 43.01 -26.32
N SER A 468 11.90 43.92 -27.31
CA SER A 468 10.87 44.51 -28.16
C SER A 468 10.07 43.48 -28.97
N ASP A 469 10.66 42.32 -29.30
CA ASP A 469 9.99 41.21 -29.98
C ASP A 469 9.17 40.31 -29.00
N GLY A 470 9.25 40.57 -27.71
CA GLY A 470 8.54 39.88 -26.66
C GLY A 470 9.30 38.67 -26.07
N MET A 471 10.57 38.47 -26.43
CA MET A 471 11.42 37.47 -25.79
C MET A 471 11.79 37.96 -24.41
N VAL A 472 11.63 37.10 -23.42
CA VAL A 472 12.15 37.33 -22.05
C VAL A 472 13.53 36.72 -21.94
N VAL A 473 14.45 37.50 -21.35
CA VAL A 473 15.82 37.11 -21.06
C VAL A 473 16.07 37.26 -19.56
N MET A 474 16.59 36.20 -18.93
CA MET A 474 16.90 36.19 -17.49
C MET A 474 18.30 35.62 -17.29
N GLN A 475 19.13 36.28 -16.50
CA GLN A 475 20.47 35.81 -16.21
C GLN A 475 20.49 34.99 -14.93
N ALA A 476 21.02 33.79 -15.01
CA ALA A 476 21.42 32.98 -13.89
C ALA A 476 22.96 33.07 -13.66
N ARG A 477 23.48 32.46 -12.65
CA ARG A 477 24.91 32.59 -12.29
C ARG A 477 25.84 32.09 -13.41
N ASP A 478 25.57 30.89 -13.95
CA ASP A 478 26.42 30.25 -14.94
C ASP A 478 25.78 30.19 -16.34
N HIS A 479 24.56 30.70 -16.49
CA HIS A 479 23.77 30.64 -17.72
C HIS A 479 22.92 31.89 -17.97
N VAL A 480 22.55 32.07 -19.24
CA VAL A 480 21.47 33.02 -19.62
C VAL A 480 20.31 32.23 -20.23
N VAL A 481 19.12 32.46 -19.72
CA VAL A 481 17.87 31.79 -20.12
C VAL A 481 17.03 32.74 -20.96
N THR A 482 16.58 32.27 -22.12
CA THR A 482 15.69 33.05 -23.01
C THR A 482 14.45 32.24 -23.37
N PHE A 483 13.33 32.91 -23.52
CA PHE A 483 12.08 32.24 -23.93
C PHE A 483 11.06 33.26 -24.45
N TYR A 484 10.08 32.73 -25.21
CA TYR A 484 8.92 33.50 -25.64
C TYR A 484 7.69 33.11 -24.83
N PRO A 485 7.16 33.96 -23.94
CA PRO A 485 5.98 33.71 -23.10
C PRO A 485 4.75 33.26 -23.89
N GLU A 486 4.56 33.72 -25.11
CA GLU A 486 3.46 33.34 -26.00
C GLU A 486 3.46 31.83 -26.30
N ARG A 487 4.63 31.26 -26.57
CA ARG A 487 4.77 29.84 -26.88
C ARG A 487 4.44 28.97 -25.67
N MET A 488 4.77 29.45 -24.46
CA MET A 488 4.52 28.70 -23.22
C MET A 488 3.04 28.63 -22.88
N ARG A 489 2.30 29.72 -23.08
CA ARG A 489 0.87 29.76 -22.80
C ARG A 489 0.08 28.86 -23.75
N THR A 490 0.46 28.80 -25.01
CA THR A 490 -0.15 27.92 -26.01
C THR A 490 0.05 26.44 -25.60
N LEU A 491 1.26 26.09 -25.15
CA LEU A 491 1.56 24.73 -24.67
C LEU A 491 0.78 24.38 -23.40
N THR A 492 0.69 25.31 -22.45
CA THR A 492 -0.04 25.08 -21.19
C THR A 492 -1.53 24.87 -21.42
N ASN A 493 -2.11 25.59 -22.37
CA ASN A 493 -3.53 25.46 -22.73
C ASN A 493 -3.83 24.21 -23.59
N ALA A 494 -2.85 23.73 -24.36
CA ALA A 494 -3.00 22.52 -25.18
C ALA A 494 -2.92 21.21 -24.36
N VAL A 495 -2.37 21.26 -23.16
CA VAL A 495 -2.19 20.09 -22.29
C VAL A 495 -3.44 19.90 -21.43
N ASN A 496 -4.42 19.19 -21.95
CA ASN A 496 -5.65 18.83 -21.22
C ASN A 496 -5.67 17.34 -20.87
N PHE A 497 -4.58 16.85 -20.22
CA PHE A 497 -4.50 15.46 -19.79
C PHE A 497 -5.33 15.28 -18.51
N LYS A 498 -6.17 14.26 -18.51
CA LYS A 498 -6.76 13.76 -17.28
C LYS A 498 -5.79 12.79 -16.60
N ILE A 499 -5.53 13.05 -15.35
CA ILE A 499 -4.77 12.14 -14.46
C ILE A 499 -5.74 11.51 -13.48
N TYR A 500 -5.43 10.28 -13.06
CA TYR A 500 -6.30 9.48 -12.19
C TYR A 500 -5.51 8.94 -11.01
N PRO A 501 -6.03 9.04 -9.79
CA PRO A 501 -5.30 8.58 -8.63
C PRO A 501 -5.20 7.05 -8.60
N LYS A 502 -4.01 6.55 -8.26
CA LYS A 502 -3.71 5.13 -8.06
C LYS A 502 -3.05 4.95 -6.71
N LEU A 503 -3.47 3.93 -5.98
CA LEU A 503 -2.76 3.48 -4.81
C LEU A 503 -1.50 2.72 -5.28
N VAL A 504 -0.31 3.20 -4.88
CA VAL A 504 0.98 2.66 -5.32
C VAL A 504 1.87 2.21 -4.15
N GLY A 505 1.48 2.52 -2.93
CA GLY A 505 2.20 2.10 -1.73
C GLY A 505 1.27 1.93 -0.54
N LEU A 506 1.53 0.90 0.26
CA LEU A 506 0.88 0.64 1.54
C LEU A 506 1.92 0.23 2.56
N MET A 507 1.91 0.90 3.70
CA MET A 507 2.65 0.48 4.88
C MET A 507 1.67 0.28 6.04
N VAL A 508 1.87 -0.77 6.80
CA VAL A 508 1.10 -1.08 8.01
C VAL A 508 2.06 -1.24 9.17
N ASN A 509 1.89 -0.45 10.21
CA ASN A 509 2.79 -0.40 11.38
C ASN A 509 4.28 -0.27 11.00
N GLY A 510 4.57 0.51 9.92
CA GLY A 510 5.93 0.72 9.43
C GLY A 510 6.47 -0.36 8.49
N ASN A 511 5.75 -1.48 8.29
CA ASN A 511 6.12 -2.53 7.35
C ASN A 511 5.51 -2.26 5.97
N VAL A 512 6.32 -2.36 4.93
CA VAL A 512 5.84 -2.29 3.53
C VAL A 512 5.07 -3.57 3.22
N ILE A 513 3.85 -3.42 2.71
CA ILE A 513 2.99 -4.55 2.38
C ILE A 513 3.06 -4.85 0.89
N ARG A 514 3.35 -6.10 0.55
CA ARG A 514 3.34 -6.61 -0.83
C ARG A 514 2.20 -7.60 -1.04
N THR A 515 1.79 -7.76 -2.28
CA THR A 515 0.71 -8.69 -2.64
C THR A 515 1.09 -10.13 -2.27
N GLY A 516 0.20 -10.83 -1.58
CA GLY A 516 0.38 -12.23 -1.16
C GLY A 516 1.29 -12.42 0.05
N GLU A 517 1.98 -11.38 0.55
CA GLU A 517 2.80 -11.49 1.75
C GLU A 517 1.94 -11.46 3.03
N LYS A 518 2.35 -12.26 4.02
CA LYS A 518 1.68 -12.31 5.31
C LYS A 518 2.31 -11.34 6.29
N LEU A 519 1.46 -10.52 6.93
CA LEU A 519 1.82 -9.75 8.12
C LEU A 519 1.02 -10.29 9.31
N ASP A 520 1.69 -10.67 10.40
CA ASP A 520 1.07 -11.28 11.59
C ASP A 520 0.22 -12.53 11.29
N GLY A 521 0.59 -13.28 10.23
CA GLY A 521 -0.09 -14.50 9.81
C GLY A 521 -1.20 -14.33 8.77
N GLU A 522 -1.61 -13.11 8.45
CA GLU A 522 -2.68 -12.78 7.51
C GLU A 522 -2.17 -12.06 6.26
N VAL A 523 -2.83 -12.29 5.12
CA VAL A 523 -2.56 -11.60 3.86
C VAL A 523 -3.43 -10.35 3.81
N ILE A 524 -2.81 -9.16 3.88
CA ILE A 524 -3.52 -7.87 3.81
C ILE A 524 -3.88 -7.51 2.37
N LEU A 525 -3.01 -7.82 1.41
CA LEU A 525 -3.21 -7.54 -0.01
C LEU A 525 -3.32 -8.84 -0.80
N GLU A 526 -4.52 -9.17 -1.24
CA GLU A 526 -4.76 -10.29 -2.17
C GLU A 526 -4.55 -9.88 -3.63
N LYS A 527 -4.67 -8.59 -3.93
CA LYS A 527 -4.53 -8.01 -5.27
C LYS A 527 -3.44 -6.95 -5.29
N ALA A 528 -2.95 -6.65 -6.48
CA ALA A 528 -2.00 -5.56 -6.68
C ALA A 528 -2.55 -4.23 -6.14
N LEU A 529 -1.70 -3.40 -5.56
CA LEU A 529 -2.07 -2.11 -4.96
C LEU A 529 -2.91 -1.24 -5.89
N THR A 530 -2.54 -1.17 -7.16
CA THR A 530 -3.25 -0.36 -8.17
C THR A 530 -4.70 -0.82 -8.46
N ARG A 531 -5.05 -2.04 -8.03
CA ARG A 531 -6.38 -2.64 -8.18
C ARG A 531 -7.14 -2.77 -6.86
N THR A 532 -6.45 -2.56 -5.75
CA THR A 532 -7.03 -2.64 -4.40
C THR A 532 -7.85 -1.40 -4.12
N LYS A 533 -9.11 -1.61 -3.77
CA LYS A 533 -10.07 -0.56 -3.35
C LYS A 533 -10.46 -0.71 -1.88
N GLU A 534 -10.26 -1.88 -1.33
CA GLU A 534 -10.60 -2.23 0.03
C GLU A 534 -9.39 -2.86 0.72
N ILE A 535 -9.08 -2.39 1.91
CA ILE A 535 -7.96 -2.84 2.74
C ILE A 535 -8.53 -3.28 4.07
N ASN A 536 -8.31 -4.54 4.40
CA ASN A 536 -8.74 -5.14 5.65
C ASN A 536 -7.54 -5.31 6.58
N VAL A 537 -7.61 -4.74 7.78
CA VAL A 537 -6.54 -4.79 8.78
C VAL A 537 -7.12 -5.11 10.16
N ASN A 538 -6.32 -5.71 11.00
CA ASN A 538 -6.69 -6.01 12.37
C ASN A 538 -6.56 -4.79 13.29
N TYR A 539 -7.21 -4.82 14.44
CA TYR A 539 -7.21 -3.74 15.44
C TYR A 539 -5.80 -3.32 15.91
N ASN A 540 -4.82 -4.23 15.88
CA ASN A 540 -3.42 -3.96 16.22
C ASN A 540 -2.59 -3.43 15.04
N GLN A 541 -3.15 -3.44 13.84
CA GLN A 541 -2.57 -2.93 12.60
C GLN A 541 -3.16 -1.55 12.26
N ASN A 542 -3.22 -0.66 13.22
CA ASN A 542 -4.01 0.57 13.19
C ASN A 542 -3.22 1.83 12.76
N SER A 543 -1.98 1.66 12.34
CA SER A 543 -1.16 2.73 11.77
C SER A 543 -0.84 2.40 10.31
N LEU A 544 -1.50 3.11 9.40
CA LEU A 544 -1.34 2.93 7.97
C LEU A 544 -0.70 4.15 7.33
N SER A 545 0.10 3.93 6.29
CA SER A 545 0.53 4.99 5.39
C SER A 545 0.23 4.55 3.96
N LEU A 546 -0.65 5.29 3.29
CA LEU A 546 -1.02 5.05 1.92
C LEU A 546 -0.29 6.03 1.00
N THR A 547 0.27 5.52 -0.09
CA THR A 547 0.91 6.37 -1.10
C THR A 547 0.07 6.34 -2.37
N PHE A 548 -0.36 7.52 -2.81
CA PHE A 548 -1.12 7.70 -4.04
C PHE A 548 -0.29 8.42 -5.09
N SER A 549 -0.43 7.99 -6.36
CA SER A 549 0.18 8.64 -7.51
C SER A 549 -0.89 9.03 -8.53
N GLY A 550 -0.79 10.22 -9.07
CA GLY A 550 -1.56 10.66 -10.24
C GLY A 550 -0.95 10.19 -11.56
N LEU A 551 0.19 9.51 -11.54
CA LEU A 551 1.00 9.13 -12.71
C LEU A 551 1.25 10.33 -13.64
N ASN A 552 1.49 11.50 -13.06
CA ASN A 552 1.79 12.72 -13.80
C ASN A 552 3.28 12.79 -14.13
N TYR A 553 3.67 12.16 -15.24
CA TYR A 553 5.07 12.17 -15.71
C TYR A 553 5.47 13.53 -16.28
N PHE A 554 4.51 14.28 -16.78
CA PHE A 554 4.77 15.55 -17.45
C PHE A 554 5.18 16.66 -16.49
N ARG A 555 4.43 16.86 -15.38
CA ARG A 555 4.69 17.89 -14.36
C ARG A 555 4.40 17.35 -12.97
N PRO A 556 5.23 16.46 -12.44
CA PRO A 556 4.96 15.79 -11.16
C PRO A 556 4.71 16.78 -10.01
N ARG A 557 5.50 17.86 -9.92
CA ARG A 557 5.34 18.89 -8.87
C ARG A 557 4.04 19.69 -8.96
N GLN A 558 3.39 19.71 -10.12
CA GLN A 558 2.09 20.37 -10.34
C GLN A 558 0.94 19.34 -10.22
N THR A 559 1.10 18.35 -9.37
CA THR A 559 0.03 17.42 -9.00
C THR A 559 -0.62 17.90 -7.72
N TYR A 560 -1.92 18.13 -7.80
CA TYR A 560 -2.75 18.55 -6.68
C TYR A 560 -3.66 17.40 -6.29
N TYR A 561 -3.78 17.16 -4.99
CA TYR A 561 -4.67 16.16 -4.43
C TYR A 561 -5.69 16.85 -3.54
N ARG A 562 -6.95 16.50 -3.71
CA ARG A 562 -8.03 16.89 -2.82
C ARG A 562 -8.51 15.63 -2.12
N VAL A 563 -8.39 15.62 -0.79
CA VAL A 563 -8.59 14.41 0.01
C VAL A 563 -9.48 14.70 1.21
N ARG A 564 -10.34 13.73 1.55
CA ARG A 564 -11.00 13.66 2.87
C ARG A 564 -11.16 12.21 3.31
N VAL A 565 -11.23 11.98 4.61
CA VAL A 565 -11.60 10.70 5.22
C VAL A 565 -12.90 10.93 5.98
N LYS A 566 -14.01 10.39 5.47
CA LYS A 566 -15.37 10.74 5.92
C LYS A 566 -15.56 10.61 7.43
N GLU A 567 -14.98 9.59 8.03
CA GLU A 567 -15.17 9.21 9.43
C GLU A 567 -14.19 9.91 10.40
N LEU A 568 -13.12 10.54 9.86
CA LEU A 568 -12.10 11.25 10.64
C LEU A 568 -12.20 12.76 10.49
N ASP A 569 -12.20 13.22 9.23
CA ASP A 569 -12.29 14.64 8.89
C ASP A 569 -13.05 14.80 7.57
N PRO A 570 -14.34 15.16 7.63
CA PRO A 570 -15.18 15.27 6.45
C PRO A 570 -14.85 16.48 5.57
N ALA A 571 -14.01 17.41 6.05
CA ALA A 571 -13.60 18.57 5.29
C ALA A 571 -12.58 18.19 4.20
N TRP A 572 -12.78 18.73 2.99
CA TRP A 572 -11.82 18.56 1.92
C TRP A 572 -10.52 19.33 2.20
N LYS A 573 -9.39 18.64 2.12
CA LYS A 573 -8.05 19.22 2.22
C LYS A 573 -7.35 19.11 0.87
N ILE A 574 -6.68 20.19 0.47
CA ILE A 574 -5.91 20.25 -0.78
C ILE A 574 -4.42 20.17 -0.43
N TYR A 575 -3.75 19.21 -1.05
CA TYR A 575 -2.32 18.95 -0.89
C TYR A 575 -1.62 19.08 -2.23
N SER A 576 -0.46 19.73 -2.22
CA SER A 576 0.46 19.82 -3.36
C SER A 576 1.90 19.80 -2.85
N TYR A 577 2.86 19.65 -3.73
CA TYR A 577 4.28 19.77 -3.37
C TYR A 577 4.60 21.08 -2.65
N PHE A 578 3.89 22.17 -2.98
CA PHE A 578 4.19 23.50 -2.45
C PHE A 578 3.60 23.77 -1.05
N ASN A 579 2.46 23.18 -0.71
CA ASN A 579 1.69 23.51 0.49
C ASN A 579 1.45 22.36 1.48
N SER A 580 1.99 21.16 1.23
CA SER A 580 1.62 19.96 2.00
C SER A 580 2.54 19.64 3.17
N GLY A 581 3.57 20.45 3.42
CA GLY A 581 4.55 20.14 4.49
C GLY A 581 5.29 18.81 4.30
N GLY A 582 5.43 18.35 3.03
CA GLY A 582 6.10 17.10 2.68
C GLY A 582 5.15 15.91 2.45
N MET A 583 3.85 16.07 2.63
CA MET A 583 2.89 15.00 2.30
C MET A 583 2.82 14.70 0.80
N VAL A 584 3.06 15.69 -0.06
CA VAL A 584 3.28 15.47 -1.49
C VAL A 584 4.75 15.66 -1.77
N ASP A 585 5.39 14.63 -2.32
CA ASP A 585 6.80 14.65 -2.64
C ASP A 585 7.10 15.38 -3.97
N ARG A 586 8.40 15.55 -4.30
CA ARG A 586 8.85 16.20 -5.54
C ARG A 586 8.44 15.46 -6.82
N ASN A 587 8.07 14.20 -6.72
CA ASN A 587 7.62 13.36 -7.83
C ASN A 587 6.09 13.32 -7.93
N GLY A 588 5.39 14.16 -7.15
CA GLY A 588 3.95 14.31 -7.17
C GLY A 588 3.20 13.14 -6.56
N GLN A 589 3.80 12.40 -5.63
CA GLN A 589 3.12 11.34 -4.88
C GLN A 589 2.62 11.87 -3.54
N LEU A 590 1.37 11.55 -3.21
CA LEU A 590 0.74 11.86 -1.93
C LEU A 590 0.99 10.72 -0.93
N HIS A 591 1.62 11.01 0.19
CA HIS A 591 1.79 10.12 1.34
C HIS A 591 0.75 10.49 2.40
N LEU A 592 -0.28 9.67 2.56
CA LEU A 592 -1.38 9.89 3.49
C LEU A 592 -1.20 9.00 4.72
N PRO A 593 -0.71 9.52 5.85
CA PRO A 593 -0.62 8.77 7.11
C PRO A 593 -1.97 8.76 7.82
N LEU A 594 -2.38 7.58 8.28
CA LEU A 594 -3.54 7.34 9.11
C LEU A 594 -3.08 6.57 10.34
N ALA A 595 -3.03 7.22 11.49
CA ALA A 595 -2.51 6.64 12.72
C ALA A 595 -3.58 6.53 13.79
N GLY A 596 -3.52 5.46 14.61
CA GLY A 596 -4.41 5.27 15.74
C GLY A 596 -5.87 5.02 15.35
N LEU A 597 -6.10 4.35 14.22
CA LEU A 597 -7.44 4.01 13.75
C LEU A 597 -8.12 3.09 14.77
N LYS A 598 -9.36 3.43 15.12
CA LYS A 598 -10.21 2.56 15.93
C LYS A 598 -10.89 1.50 15.04
N PRO A 599 -11.31 0.36 15.60
CA PRO A 599 -12.14 -0.57 14.87
C PRO A 599 -13.35 0.11 14.22
N GLY A 600 -13.56 -0.16 12.92
CA GLY A 600 -14.58 0.48 12.10
C GLY A 600 -14.18 0.58 10.64
N THR A 601 -15.05 1.12 9.82
CA THR A 601 -14.84 1.36 8.40
C THR A 601 -14.52 2.83 8.15
N TYR A 602 -13.49 3.10 7.35
CA TYR A 602 -13.06 4.44 6.97
C TYR A 602 -13.07 4.57 5.45
N THR A 603 -13.67 5.62 4.95
CA THR A 603 -13.79 5.91 3.53
C THR A 603 -12.91 7.09 3.15
N ILE A 604 -11.85 6.81 2.39
CA ILE A 604 -10.97 7.83 1.82
C ILE A 604 -11.55 8.23 0.46
N GLU A 605 -11.93 9.48 0.33
CA GLU A 605 -12.26 10.09 -0.95
C GLU A 605 -11.10 10.95 -1.43
N LEU A 606 -10.68 10.73 -2.67
CA LEU A 606 -9.54 11.37 -3.27
C LEU A 606 -9.84 11.81 -4.70
N GLN A 607 -9.45 13.03 -5.02
CA GLN A 607 -9.39 13.56 -6.37
C GLN A 607 -7.97 14.02 -6.68
N VAL A 608 -7.58 13.94 -7.93
CA VAL A 608 -6.27 14.41 -8.40
C VAL A 608 -6.45 15.31 -9.60
N SER A 609 -5.66 16.38 -9.67
CA SER A 609 -5.71 17.34 -10.76
C SER A 609 -4.33 17.94 -11.05
N MET A 610 -4.16 18.50 -12.23
CA MET A 610 -3.01 19.33 -12.59
C MET A 610 -3.23 20.82 -12.28
N SER A 611 -4.41 21.19 -11.76
CA SER A 611 -4.78 22.56 -11.39
C SER A 611 -5.59 22.52 -10.09
N PRO A 612 -5.37 23.47 -9.16
CA PRO A 612 -6.12 23.52 -7.90
C PRO A 612 -7.60 23.88 -8.08
N ASP A 613 -7.97 24.42 -9.26
CA ASP A 613 -9.31 24.96 -9.52
C ASP A 613 -10.19 24.00 -10.35
N ASN A 614 -9.63 22.92 -10.88
CA ASN A 614 -10.34 22.00 -11.78
C ASN A 614 -10.32 20.58 -11.21
N TRP A 615 -11.44 20.15 -10.66
CA TRP A 615 -11.61 18.83 -10.07
C TRP A 615 -12.65 18.01 -10.83
N ASP A 616 -12.43 16.69 -10.91
CA ASP A 616 -13.46 15.78 -11.42
C ASP A 616 -14.70 15.84 -10.53
N THR A 617 -15.87 15.58 -11.09
CA THR A 617 -17.14 15.62 -10.36
C THR A 617 -17.25 14.51 -9.31
N GLU A 618 -16.75 13.33 -9.64
CA GLU A 618 -16.83 12.15 -8.78
C GLU A 618 -15.46 11.85 -8.16
N PRO A 619 -15.37 11.70 -6.82
CA PRO A 619 -14.16 11.28 -6.15
C PRO A 619 -13.91 9.78 -6.32
N TYR A 620 -12.65 9.40 -6.26
CA TYR A 620 -12.23 8.02 -6.15
C TYR A 620 -12.26 7.61 -4.69
N GLU A 621 -12.80 6.41 -4.41
CA GLU A 621 -12.95 5.90 -3.05
C GLU A 621 -12.04 4.71 -2.77
N TRP A 622 -11.49 4.69 -1.55
CA TRP A 622 -10.82 3.54 -0.94
C TRP A 622 -11.40 3.32 0.45
N ILE A 623 -11.68 2.05 0.76
CA ILE A 623 -12.28 1.63 2.02
C ILE A 623 -11.20 0.95 2.87
N ILE A 624 -11.09 1.35 4.12
CA ILE A 624 -10.23 0.70 5.11
C ILE A 624 -11.14 0.13 6.20
N ASN A 625 -11.12 -1.19 6.37
CA ASN A 625 -11.83 -1.87 7.44
C ASN A 625 -10.81 -2.28 8.52
N VAL A 626 -10.95 -1.71 9.70
CA VAL A 626 -10.21 -2.10 10.89
C VAL A 626 -11.09 -3.05 11.69
N HIS A 627 -10.72 -4.33 11.72
CA HIS A 627 -11.48 -5.36 12.41
C HIS A 627 -11.42 -5.17 13.92
N GLU A 628 -12.54 -5.48 14.60
CA GLU A 628 -12.57 -5.53 16.06
C GLU A 628 -11.69 -6.67 16.59
N PRO A 629 -11.12 -6.50 17.81
CA PRO A 629 -10.46 -7.60 18.49
C PRO A 629 -11.41 -8.80 18.65
N TRP A 630 -10.89 -10.02 18.44
CA TRP A 630 -11.69 -11.25 18.51
C TRP A 630 -12.52 -11.38 19.79
N TRP A 631 -12.05 -10.78 20.91
CA TRP A 631 -12.77 -10.77 22.18
C TRP A 631 -13.92 -9.75 22.25
N ARG A 632 -14.05 -8.83 21.31
CA ARG A 632 -15.15 -7.87 21.17
C ARG A 632 -16.20 -8.28 20.13
N THR A 633 -15.97 -9.35 19.41
CA THR A 633 -16.97 -9.85 18.45
C THR A 633 -18.21 -10.33 19.19
N THR A 634 -19.39 -10.12 18.59
CA THR A 634 -20.68 -10.51 19.17
C THR A 634 -20.69 -11.98 19.57
N GLY A 635 -20.08 -12.85 18.77
CA GLY A 635 -19.97 -14.29 19.09
C GLY A 635 -19.13 -14.56 20.32
N MET A 636 -17.99 -13.90 20.50
CA MET A 636 -17.14 -14.05 21.66
C MET A 636 -17.78 -13.44 22.91
N PHE A 637 -18.45 -12.29 22.78
CA PHE A 637 -19.20 -11.72 23.90
C PHE A 637 -20.27 -12.67 24.40
N LEU A 638 -21.05 -13.31 23.50
CA LEU A 638 -22.04 -14.32 23.86
C LEU A 638 -21.38 -15.56 24.50
N LEU A 639 -20.24 -16.00 24.00
CA LEU A 639 -19.48 -17.11 24.58
C LEU A 639 -18.98 -16.77 25.98
N LEU A 640 -18.40 -15.58 26.18
CA LEU A 640 -17.94 -15.12 27.51
C LEU A 640 -19.13 -14.95 28.49
N MET A 641 -20.24 -14.42 28.02
CA MET A 641 -21.51 -14.36 28.81
C MET A 641 -22.01 -15.75 29.15
N GLY A 642 -21.94 -16.69 28.22
CA GLY A 642 -22.28 -18.11 28.47
C GLY A 642 -21.39 -18.75 29.52
N ILE A 643 -20.08 -18.55 29.41
CA ILE A 643 -19.09 -19.04 30.40
C ILE A 643 -19.38 -18.39 31.77
N LEU A 644 -19.61 -17.06 31.80
CA LEU A 644 -19.95 -16.35 33.04
C LEU A 644 -21.24 -16.91 33.65
N ALA A 645 -22.28 -17.14 32.85
CA ALA A 645 -23.52 -17.74 33.30
C ALA A 645 -23.30 -19.15 33.89
N VAL A 646 -22.52 -19.98 33.25
CA VAL A 646 -22.13 -21.31 33.76
C VAL A 646 -21.39 -21.20 35.08
N LEU A 647 -20.40 -20.28 35.17
CA LEU A 647 -19.69 -20.05 36.42
C LEU A 647 -20.63 -19.58 37.55
N VAL A 648 -21.58 -18.70 37.27
CA VAL A 648 -22.57 -18.27 38.24
C VAL A 648 -23.46 -19.43 38.66
N LEU A 649 -23.96 -20.25 37.74
CA LEU A 649 -24.76 -21.45 38.02
C LEU A 649 -23.97 -22.48 38.86
N VAL A 650 -22.71 -22.70 38.53
CA VAL A 650 -21.82 -23.58 39.30
C VAL A 650 -21.61 -23.04 40.74
N ASN A 651 -21.39 -21.72 40.88
CA ASN A 651 -21.31 -21.06 42.18
C ASN A 651 -22.62 -21.19 42.97
N ILE A 652 -23.76 -20.93 42.35
CA ILE A 652 -25.09 -21.10 42.97
C ILE A 652 -25.29 -22.58 43.39
N TYR A 653 -24.94 -23.53 42.50
CA TYR A 653 -25.01 -24.95 42.83
C TYR A 653 -24.13 -25.33 44.07
N TYR A 654 -22.88 -24.89 44.11
CA TYR A 654 -22.01 -25.11 45.25
C TYR A 654 -22.50 -24.40 46.49
N TYR A 655 -23.01 -23.18 46.36
CA TYR A 655 -23.62 -22.46 47.51
C TYR A 655 -24.84 -23.21 48.08
N LEU A 656 -25.77 -23.62 47.23
CA LEU A 656 -26.98 -24.38 47.64
C LEU A 656 -26.59 -25.74 48.24
N ARG A 657 -25.63 -26.46 47.65
CA ARG A 657 -25.12 -27.71 48.14
C ARG A 657 -24.45 -27.54 49.54
N ASN A 658 -23.65 -26.50 49.69
CA ASN A 658 -23.02 -26.20 50.97
C ASN A 658 -24.02 -25.77 52.03
N ALA A 659 -25.04 -24.96 51.64
CA ALA A 659 -26.13 -24.58 52.55
C ALA A 659 -26.97 -25.79 53.00
N LYS A 660 -27.33 -26.72 52.07
CA LYS A 660 -28.02 -27.97 52.36
C LYS A 660 -27.20 -28.88 53.29
N MET A 661 -25.88 -29.00 53.04
CA MET A 661 -24.97 -29.76 53.87
C MET A 661 -24.85 -29.14 55.29
N ALA A 662 -24.82 -27.81 55.39
CA ALA A 662 -24.79 -27.11 56.66
C ALA A 662 -26.12 -27.26 57.44
N ALA A 663 -27.27 -27.22 56.78
CA ALA A 663 -28.57 -27.45 57.38
C ALA A 663 -28.73 -28.88 57.93
N LEU A 664 -28.34 -29.88 57.12
CA LEU A 664 -28.32 -31.30 57.60
C LEU A 664 -27.44 -31.47 58.80
N LYS A 665 -26.24 -30.90 58.80
CA LYS A 665 -25.27 -30.97 59.88
C LYS A 665 -25.79 -30.32 61.17
N ASN A 666 -26.47 -29.16 61.03
CA ASN A 666 -27.08 -28.51 62.18
C ASN A 666 -28.29 -29.31 62.79
N SER A 667 -29.10 -29.97 61.93
CA SER A 667 -30.19 -30.80 62.40
C SER A 667 -29.71 -32.07 63.14
N GLU A 668 -28.63 -32.69 62.64
CA GLU A 668 -28.01 -33.83 63.36
C GLU A 668 -27.39 -33.41 64.68
N GLU A 669 -26.71 -32.26 64.76
CA GLU A 669 -26.11 -31.76 65.99
C GLU A 669 -27.22 -31.35 67.03
N GLN A 670 -28.28 -30.72 66.60
CA GLN A 670 -29.41 -30.40 67.48
C GLN A 670 -30.10 -31.67 67.95
N GLY A 671 -30.28 -32.64 67.08
CA GLY A 671 -30.80 -33.96 67.44
C GLY A 671 -29.92 -34.65 68.49
N PHE A 672 -28.61 -34.60 68.31
CA PHE A 672 -27.67 -35.20 69.27
C PHE A 672 -27.69 -34.44 70.59
N ILE A 673 -27.71 -33.10 70.64
CA ILE A 673 -27.75 -32.32 71.91
C ILE A 673 -29.11 -32.56 72.61
N LYS A 674 -30.20 -32.71 71.88
CA LYS A 674 -31.54 -32.98 72.47
C LYS A 674 -31.56 -34.37 73.11
N ARG A 675 -30.92 -35.40 72.46
CA ARG A 675 -30.79 -36.72 72.99
C ARG A 675 -29.95 -36.72 74.27
N ILE A 676 -28.77 -36.03 74.31
CA ILE A 676 -27.98 -35.85 75.49
C ILE A 676 -28.73 -35.14 76.61
N LYS A 677 -29.53 -34.12 76.31
CA LYS A 677 -30.37 -33.46 77.37
C LYS A 677 -31.47 -34.34 77.89
N ILE A 678 -32.14 -35.14 77.06
CA ILE A 678 -33.16 -36.09 77.41
C ILE A 678 -32.53 -37.16 78.36
N PHE A 679 -31.37 -37.65 77.99
CA PHE A 679 -30.59 -38.62 78.79
C PHE A 679 -30.18 -38.04 80.07
N ALA A 680 -29.63 -36.83 80.12
CA ALA A 680 -29.26 -36.14 81.39
C ALA A 680 -30.47 -35.93 82.32
N ASN A 681 -31.66 -35.58 81.77
CA ASN A 681 -32.88 -35.37 82.54
C ASN A 681 -33.43 -36.70 83.03
N ALA A 682 -33.25 -37.80 82.28
CA ALA A 682 -33.74 -39.14 82.75
C ALA A 682 -32.91 -39.71 83.85
N CYS A 683 -31.66 -39.22 83.95
CA CYS A 683 -30.78 -39.65 85.04
C CYS A 683 -30.92 -38.81 86.31
N GLN A 684 -31.86 -37.88 86.41
CA GLN A 684 -32.13 -37.10 87.61
C GLN A 684 -33.49 -37.50 88.21
N ASN A 685 -33.45 -37.91 89.50
CA ASN A 685 -34.71 -38.16 90.23
C ASN A 685 -35.45 -36.83 90.56
N ALA A 686 -36.67 -36.96 91.04
CA ALA A 686 -37.49 -35.83 91.53
C ALA A 686 -36.82 -35.09 92.72
N ASP A 687 -35.87 -35.65 93.38
CA ASP A 687 -35.09 -35.06 94.52
C ASP A 687 -33.73 -34.58 94.12
N GLY A 688 -33.34 -34.68 92.82
CA GLY A 688 -32.07 -34.13 92.34
C GLY A 688 -30.78 -34.97 92.47
N GLU A 689 -30.88 -36.17 92.93
CA GLU A 689 -29.79 -37.12 93.08
C GLU A 689 -29.53 -37.87 91.75
N LEU A 690 -28.32 -38.01 91.33
CA LEU A 690 -27.91 -38.76 90.16
C LEU A 690 -28.02 -40.25 90.38
N LEU A 691 -28.96 -40.93 89.80
CA LEU A 691 -29.02 -42.40 89.70
C LEU A 691 -28.15 -42.84 88.55
N GLU A 692 -27.27 -43.88 88.72
CA GLU A 692 -26.59 -44.52 87.68
C GLU A 692 -27.56 -45.27 86.75
N PRO A 693 -27.80 -44.79 85.52
CA PRO A 693 -28.76 -45.47 84.63
C PRO A 693 -28.15 -46.81 84.19
N THR A 694 -28.96 -47.84 84.12
CA THR A 694 -28.54 -49.11 83.47
C THR A 694 -28.34 -48.96 81.94
N ALA A 695 -27.49 -49.81 81.39
CA ALA A 695 -27.22 -49.82 79.96
C ALA A 695 -28.49 -50.01 79.12
N GLU A 696 -29.55 -50.65 79.61
CA GLU A 696 -30.86 -50.83 79.01
C GLU A 696 -31.67 -49.53 78.98
N GLU A 697 -31.69 -48.71 80.02
CA GLU A 697 -32.34 -47.41 80.07
C GLU A 697 -31.70 -46.40 79.12
N ILE A 698 -30.40 -46.44 78.96
CA ILE A 698 -29.66 -45.63 78.00
C ILE A 698 -30.02 -46.02 76.59
N SER A 699 -30.08 -47.29 76.24
CA SER A 699 -30.42 -47.81 74.89
C SER A 699 -31.90 -47.43 74.55
N GLY A 700 -32.85 -47.49 75.51
CA GLY A 700 -34.22 -47.15 75.26
C GLY A 700 -34.48 -45.66 74.95
N THR A 701 -33.68 -44.73 75.52
CA THR A 701 -33.84 -43.28 75.39
C THR A 701 -33.15 -42.69 74.16
N LEU A 702 -32.23 -43.41 73.57
CA LEU A 702 -31.42 -42.94 72.39
C LEU A 702 -32.02 -43.29 71.01
N GLY A 703 -33.15 -43.92 70.93
CA GLY A 703 -34.03 -43.92 69.81
C GLY A 703 -34.00 -45.04 68.80
N ASP A 704 -35.09 -45.16 68.08
CA ASP A 704 -35.53 -46.09 67.06
C ASP A 704 -34.63 -46.25 65.84
N GLY A 705 -33.49 -46.79 66.05
CA GLY A 705 -32.55 -47.11 64.95
C GLY A 705 -31.53 -48.09 65.41
N GLY A 706 -31.90 -49.31 65.59
CA GLY A 706 -31.23 -50.66 65.50
C GLY A 706 -29.71 -50.86 65.70
N SER A 707 -29.00 -49.91 66.23
CA SER A 707 -27.57 -50.07 66.57
C SER A 707 -27.35 -49.68 68.03
N GLN A 708 -27.24 -50.71 68.90
CA GLN A 708 -26.78 -50.58 70.27
C GLN A 708 -25.40 -49.87 70.23
N LEU A 709 -25.35 -48.76 70.97
CA LEU A 709 -24.07 -48.08 71.18
C LEU A 709 -23.20 -49.00 72.05
N PRO A 710 -21.91 -49.13 71.76
CA PRO A 710 -21.01 -49.91 72.55
C PRO A 710 -21.04 -49.47 74.07
N ALA A 711 -21.13 -50.33 74.98
CA ALA A 711 -21.15 -50.01 76.42
C ALA A 711 -19.92 -49.12 76.78
N GLU A 712 -18.76 -49.45 76.27
CA GLU A 712 -17.55 -48.66 76.43
C GLU A 712 -17.65 -47.20 75.97
N PHE A 713 -18.49 -46.92 74.93
CA PHE A 713 -18.79 -45.56 74.48
C PHE A 713 -19.73 -44.82 75.47
N VAL A 714 -20.69 -45.53 76.04
CA VAL A 714 -21.63 -44.99 76.97
C VAL A 714 -20.95 -44.62 78.24
N ASP A 715 -20.15 -45.50 78.85
CA ASP A 715 -19.34 -45.27 80.00
C ASP A 715 -18.33 -44.11 79.83
N THR A 716 -17.72 -44.07 78.68
CA THR A 716 -16.87 -42.93 78.35
C THR A 716 -17.59 -41.60 78.28
N MET A 717 -18.77 -41.55 77.71
CA MET A 717 -19.64 -40.35 77.62
C MET A 717 -20.11 -39.92 79.00
N LEU A 718 -20.50 -40.85 79.90
CA LEU A 718 -20.84 -40.55 81.29
C LEU A 718 -19.69 -39.95 82.06
N SER A 719 -18.50 -40.52 81.94
CA SER A 719 -17.31 -39.99 82.56
C SER A 719 -16.90 -38.58 82.02
N ILE A 720 -17.15 -38.31 80.74
CA ILE A 720 -17.00 -36.95 80.10
C ILE A 720 -17.98 -35.96 80.64
N MET A 721 -19.25 -36.35 80.84
CA MET A 721 -20.33 -35.51 81.40
C MET A 721 -20.00 -35.04 82.79
N ASP A 722 -19.59 -35.95 83.70
CA ASP A 722 -19.18 -35.65 85.11
C ASP A 722 -18.03 -34.62 85.12
N ILE A 723 -17.03 -34.80 84.30
CA ILE A 723 -15.92 -33.86 84.20
C ILE A 723 -16.32 -32.49 83.65
N VAL A 724 -17.17 -32.47 82.69
CA VAL A 724 -17.68 -31.18 82.04
C VAL A 724 -18.53 -30.43 83.08
N ASN A 725 -19.26 -31.10 83.89
CA ASN A 725 -20.10 -30.49 84.99
C ASN A 725 -19.27 -29.97 86.13
N GLU A 726 -18.20 -30.68 86.59
CA GLU A 726 -17.40 -30.36 87.79
C GLU A 726 -16.30 -29.33 87.50
N LYS A 727 -15.71 -29.26 86.31
CA LYS A 727 -14.55 -28.42 86.05
C LYS A 727 -14.76 -27.21 85.16
N LYS A 728 -13.96 -26.15 85.42
CA LYS A 728 -13.91 -25.01 84.55
C LYS A 728 -13.36 -25.39 83.17
N ALA A 729 -13.92 -24.89 82.07
CA ALA A 729 -13.49 -25.26 80.75
C ALA A 729 -11.98 -25.04 80.43
N SER A 730 -11.34 -24.14 81.12
CA SER A 730 -9.88 -23.91 81.06
C SER A 730 -9.01 -25.11 81.52
N GLN A 731 -9.62 -26.05 82.20
CA GLN A 731 -8.91 -27.22 82.67
C GLN A 731 -9.21 -28.51 81.86
N LEU A 732 -10.10 -28.37 80.90
CA LEU A 732 -10.49 -29.48 79.99
C LEU A 732 -9.45 -29.64 78.86
N SER A 733 -8.78 -30.76 78.84
CA SER A 733 -7.96 -31.16 77.65
C SER A 733 -8.38 -32.54 77.21
N ILE A 734 -8.23 -32.84 75.95
CA ILE A 734 -8.50 -34.19 75.40
C ILE A 734 -7.68 -35.25 76.12
N HIS A 735 -6.48 -34.90 76.54
CA HIS A 735 -5.62 -35.76 77.31
C HIS A 735 -6.21 -36.10 78.65
N LEU A 736 -6.75 -35.13 79.39
CA LEU A 736 -7.40 -35.33 80.68
C LEU A 736 -8.66 -36.18 80.51
N LEU A 737 -9.41 -35.96 79.46
CA LEU A 737 -10.59 -36.77 79.22
C LEU A 737 -10.27 -38.24 78.89
N SER A 738 -9.23 -38.49 78.08
CA SER A 738 -8.80 -39.83 77.79
C SER A 738 -8.23 -40.56 79.06
N GLU A 739 -7.51 -39.82 79.84
CA GLU A 739 -6.96 -40.34 81.16
C GLU A 739 -8.11 -40.70 82.09
N LYS A 740 -9.13 -39.84 82.25
CA LYS A 740 -10.24 -40.08 83.16
C LYS A 740 -11.23 -41.14 82.60
N ALA A 741 -11.28 -41.32 81.35
CA ALA A 741 -11.98 -42.43 80.65
C ALA A 741 -11.20 -43.75 80.77
N GLY A 742 -10.03 -43.72 81.32
CA GLY A 742 -9.18 -44.90 81.41
C GLY A 742 -8.61 -45.47 80.15
N MET A 743 -8.57 -44.61 79.11
CA MET A 743 -8.18 -45.04 77.76
C MET A 743 -6.88 -44.35 77.28
N ALA A 744 -6.03 -45.07 76.50
CA ALA A 744 -4.97 -44.45 75.77
C ALA A 744 -5.53 -43.43 74.75
N LEU A 745 -4.86 -42.30 74.56
CA LEU A 745 -5.28 -41.25 73.66
C LEU A 745 -5.68 -41.70 72.23
N PRO A 746 -4.96 -42.63 71.61
CA PRO A 746 -5.35 -43.11 70.24
C PRO A 746 -6.69 -43.92 70.28
N ASN A 747 -6.89 -44.73 71.32
CA ASN A 747 -8.12 -45.51 71.42
C ASN A 747 -9.31 -44.59 71.68
N PHE A 748 -9.13 -43.56 72.55
CA PHE A 748 -10.14 -42.57 72.86
C PHE A 748 -10.52 -41.81 71.54
N TYR A 749 -9.54 -41.43 70.68
CA TYR A 749 -9.77 -40.81 69.38
C TYR A 749 -10.55 -41.75 68.41
N SER A 750 -10.15 -43.04 68.41
CA SER A 750 -10.80 -44.07 67.57
C SER A 750 -12.29 -44.26 67.97
N LEU A 751 -12.53 -44.45 69.26
CA LEU A 751 -13.88 -44.64 69.83
C LEU A 751 -14.81 -43.44 69.55
N MET A 752 -14.30 -42.26 69.83
CA MET A 752 -15.02 -41.03 69.56
C MET A 752 -15.30 -40.77 68.04
N THR A 753 -14.32 -41.06 67.24
CA THR A 753 -14.49 -40.89 65.79
C THR A 753 -15.46 -41.89 65.18
N ALA A 754 -15.42 -43.11 65.59
CA ALA A 754 -16.28 -44.21 65.18
C ALA A 754 -17.79 -43.96 65.47
N ASN A 755 -18.03 -43.39 66.68
CA ASN A 755 -19.41 -43.20 67.12
C ASN A 755 -20.01 -41.81 66.97
N ILE A 756 -19.16 -40.79 66.79
CA ILE A 756 -19.61 -39.39 66.66
C ILE A 756 -19.40 -38.87 65.20
N TYR A 757 -18.70 -39.59 64.32
CA TYR A 757 -18.39 -39.22 62.96
C TYR A 757 -17.59 -37.90 62.83
N LYS A 758 -16.89 -37.45 63.83
CA LYS A 758 -16.07 -36.23 63.86
C LYS A 758 -14.85 -36.33 64.70
N ASN A 759 -13.77 -35.64 64.31
CA ASN A 759 -12.56 -35.50 65.07
C ASN A 759 -12.84 -34.89 66.49
N PRO A 760 -12.50 -35.55 67.57
CA PRO A 760 -12.74 -35.04 68.91
C PRO A 760 -12.25 -33.64 69.18
N ARG A 761 -11.09 -33.24 68.66
CA ARG A 761 -10.57 -31.87 68.74
C ARG A 761 -11.54 -30.82 68.15
N SER A 762 -12.16 -31.14 67.04
CA SER A 762 -13.07 -30.21 66.42
C SER A 762 -14.40 -30.05 67.19
N LEU A 763 -14.85 -31.10 67.82
CA LEU A 763 -16.00 -31.11 68.75
C LEU A 763 -15.69 -30.24 70.00
N PHE A 764 -14.59 -30.45 70.66
CA PHE A 764 -14.16 -29.64 71.77
C PHE A 764 -14.00 -28.17 71.44
N LYS A 765 -13.32 -27.89 70.33
CA LYS A 765 -13.15 -26.50 69.88
C LYS A 765 -14.50 -25.83 69.67
N ARG A 766 -15.51 -26.52 69.17
CA ARG A 766 -16.86 -26.02 68.94
C ARG A 766 -17.59 -25.78 70.24
N MET A 767 -17.44 -26.69 71.24
CA MET A 767 -17.99 -26.49 72.58
C MET A 767 -17.41 -25.25 73.27
N MET A 768 -16.11 -25.05 73.18
CA MET A 768 -15.41 -23.86 73.71
C MET A 768 -15.89 -22.57 72.98
N LEU A 769 -16.12 -22.57 71.61
CA LEU A 769 -16.65 -21.41 70.89
C LEU A 769 -18.09 -21.14 71.25
N ASN A 770 -18.96 -22.15 71.36
CA ASN A 770 -20.36 -22.00 71.87
C ASN A 770 -20.44 -21.40 73.26
N ARG A 771 -19.57 -21.87 74.18
CA ARG A 771 -19.48 -21.27 75.53
C ARG A 771 -18.98 -19.82 75.44
N ALA A 772 -18.04 -19.51 74.62
CA ALA A 772 -17.60 -18.12 74.37
C ALA A 772 -18.70 -17.23 73.88
N GLN A 773 -19.55 -17.73 72.95
CA GLN A 773 -20.70 -16.99 72.44
C GLN A 773 -21.67 -16.62 73.58
N LYS A 774 -21.92 -17.61 74.48
CA LYS A 774 -22.81 -17.42 75.64
C LYS A 774 -22.20 -16.37 76.59
N LEU A 775 -20.88 -16.49 76.91
CA LEU A 775 -20.24 -15.53 77.78
C LEU A 775 -20.16 -14.12 77.21
N LEU A 776 -19.94 -14.02 75.92
CA LEU A 776 -19.98 -12.73 75.17
C LEU A 776 -21.35 -12.05 75.24
N ALA A 777 -22.46 -12.84 75.13
CA ALA A 777 -23.81 -12.34 75.15
C ALA A 777 -24.30 -11.96 76.58
N THR A 778 -23.78 -12.69 77.64
CA THR A 778 -24.33 -12.60 79.04
C THR A 778 -23.41 -11.88 80.03
N THR A 779 -22.10 -11.60 79.61
CA THR A 779 -21.16 -10.98 80.54
C THR A 779 -20.41 -9.82 79.94
N SER A 780 -19.90 -8.95 80.82
CA SER A 780 -19.05 -7.82 80.39
C SER A 780 -17.55 -8.11 80.54
N LYS A 781 -17.13 -9.40 80.67
CA LYS A 781 -15.76 -9.79 80.82
C LYS A 781 -14.92 -9.41 79.62
N ASP A 782 -13.62 -9.14 79.82
CA ASP A 782 -12.71 -8.84 78.71
C ASP A 782 -12.59 -10.02 77.79
N ILE A 783 -12.28 -9.76 76.50
CA ILE A 783 -12.15 -10.78 75.44
C ILE A 783 -11.03 -11.75 75.79
N ALA A 784 -9.93 -11.28 76.42
CA ALA A 784 -8.82 -12.09 76.88
C ALA A 784 -9.22 -13.03 78.00
N ASP A 785 -10.04 -12.56 78.94
CA ASP A 785 -10.59 -13.36 80.05
C ASP A 785 -11.55 -14.42 79.47
N ILE A 786 -12.43 -14.08 78.57
CA ILE A 786 -13.34 -15.04 77.96
C ILE A 786 -12.53 -16.13 77.20
N ALA A 787 -11.50 -15.71 76.43
CA ALA A 787 -10.64 -16.64 75.74
C ALA A 787 -9.99 -17.66 76.72
N SER A 788 -9.44 -17.16 77.82
CA SER A 788 -8.86 -17.98 78.87
C SER A 788 -9.86 -18.89 79.55
N GLU A 789 -11.02 -18.33 79.90
CA GLU A 789 -12.10 -19.09 80.56
C GLU A 789 -12.69 -20.21 79.65
N CYS A 790 -12.66 -19.97 78.39
CA CYS A 790 -13.09 -20.93 77.35
C CYS A 790 -11.98 -21.93 76.99
N GLY A 791 -10.76 -21.81 77.51
CA GLY A 791 -9.67 -22.76 77.27
C GLY A 791 -8.85 -22.52 76.09
N PHE A 792 -8.88 -21.31 75.52
CA PHE A 792 -8.01 -20.93 74.40
C PHE A 792 -6.64 -20.46 74.91
N GLY A 793 -5.55 -21.01 74.30
CA GLY A 793 -4.18 -20.74 74.70
C GLY A 793 -3.71 -19.30 74.45
N SER A 794 -4.38 -18.53 73.56
CA SER A 794 -4.11 -17.11 73.40
C SER A 794 -5.37 -16.37 72.89
N PRO A 795 -5.50 -15.08 73.26
CA PRO A 795 -6.57 -14.26 72.80
C PRO A 795 -6.66 -14.11 71.22
N ASN A 796 -5.50 -14.02 70.58
CA ASN A 796 -5.42 -13.92 69.10
C ASN A 796 -5.90 -15.21 68.43
N TYR A 797 -5.53 -16.38 69.00
CA TYR A 797 -6.02 -17.67 68.48
C TYR A 797 -7.54 -17.83 68.68
N PHE A 798 -8.02 -17.34 69.79
CA PHE A 798 -9.47 -17.25 70.04
C PHE A 798 -10.19 -16.39 69.03
N ILE A 799 -9.76 -15.11 68.83
CA ILE A 799 -10.38 -14.18 67.91
C ILE A 799 -10.44 -14.76 66.48
N ALA A 800 -9.32 -15.29 65.99
CA ALA A 800 -9.24 -15.91 64.68
C ALA A 800 -10.16 -17.15 64.57
N SER A 801 -10.23 -17.96 65.62
CA SER A 801 -11.09 -19.16 65.64
C SER A 801 -12.57 -18.82 65.75
N PHE A 802 -12.89 -17.80 66.57
CA PHE A 802 -14.25 -17.29 66.73
C PHE A 802 -14.75 -16.67 65.46
N TYR A 803 -13.97 -15.80 64.78
CA TYR A 803 -14.32 -15.21 63.47
C TYR A 803 -14.52 -16.31 62.42
N ARG A 804 -13.66 -17.30 62.36
CA ARG A 804 -13.78 -18.41 61.42
C ARG A 804 -15.10 -19.19 61.62
N TYR A 805 -15.53 -19.29 62.89
CA TYR A 805 -16.75 -20.02 63.27
C TYR A 805 -18.03 -19.21 63.09
N THR A 806 -18.05 -17.95 63.55
CA THR A 806 -19.24 -17.10 63.62
C THR A 806 -19.34 -16.11 62.40
N LYS A 807 -18.21 -15.93 61.68
CA LYS A 807 -18.03 -14.87 60.67
C LYS A 807 -18.10 -13.45 61.22
N LYS A 808 -18.02 -13.28 62.57
CA LYS A 808 -18.04 -11.97 63.25
C LYS A 808 -16.90 -11.93 64.26
N LEU A 809 -16.37 -10.74 64.50
CA LEU A 809 -15.38 -10.57 65.57
C LEU A 809 -16.08 -10.71 66.92
N PRO A 810 -15.39 -11.17 67.94
CA PRO A 810 -15.98 -11.32 69.29
C PRO A 810 -16.65 -10.05 69.84
N GLU A 811 -16.08 -8.88 69.54
CA GLU A 811 -16.67 -7.60 69.94
C GLU A 811 -17.95 -7.24 69.20
N GLU A 812 -17.90 -7.46 67.86
CA GLU A 812 -19.12 -7.27 67.03
C GLU A 812 -20.25 -8.19 67.46
N PHE A 813 -19.91 -9.47 67.73
CA PHE A 813 -20.88 -10.45 68.26
C PHE A 813 -21.47 -10.05 69.59
N ARG A 814 -20.67 -9.48 70.50
CA ARG A 814 -21.05 -8.97 71.78
C ARG A 814 -22.03 -7.80 71.65
N GLN A 815 -21.74 -6.86 70.76
CA GLN A 815 -22.61 -5.67 70.55
C GLN A 815 -24.01 -6.03 70.04
N GLU A 816 -24.04 -7.01 69.11
CA GLU A 816 -25.30 -7.43 68.50
C GLU A 816 -26.19 -8.36 69.41
N ASN A 817 -25.58 -9.12 70.33
CA ASN A 817 -26.26 -10.17 71.07
C ASN A 817 -26.32 -9.89 72.56
N ARG A 818 -26.00 -8.69 73.04
CA ARG A 818 -26.15 -8.31 74.42
C ARG A 818 -27.64 -8.25 74.74
N SER A 819 -28.17 -9.24 75.42
CA SER A 819 -29.47 -9.17 76.06
C SER A 819 -29.33 -8.38 77.38
N PHE A 820 -29.91 -7.25 77.41
CA PHE A 820 -30.07 -6.45 78.63
C PHE A 820 -30.92 -7.15 79.66
#